data_e5e116179b691a8a9de663b3ed05e164
#
_entry.id   e5e116179b691a8a9de663b3ed05e164
#
_cell.length_a   1.000
_cell.length_b   1.000
_cell.length_c   1.000
_cell.angle_alpha   90.00
_cell.angle_beta   90.00
_cell.angle_gamma   90.00
#
_symmetry.space_group_name_H-M   'P 1'
#
loop_
_entity.id
_entity.type
_entity.pdbx_description
1 polymer ?
#
loop_
_entity_poly.entity_id
_entity_poly.type
_entity_poly.pdbx_seq_one_letter_code
_entity_poly.pdbx_strand_id
1 'polypeptide(L)'
;MTVSRIRSFLVTVALAAACLLPASATADVPQWRMSLDLDPEAGGIAGALQLDLPAGSHEFRLLDALDLQAARAGDTDLPTTRVAPGRYRLELPVDAGITVSWGGTLPDGDPMRSRLFLTAAGGFLPEGTDWYPRFEQESFALRLEARVPEGQRFVATGSLRGEPVSSDGLYSAIHEHPRTDAIVIATGPWAERTLETNGVQVRTLFRDDLDAAHAQNYLEHSAEYLRMFSERAGPYPYDSFTIAASPMPVGYAFPGFTLLGERVIPLPFIPRTSLAHELMHNWWGTGVRIDYATGNWAEGLTTYMADYHLDELRGEGRSIRHRWLLDLAWLPVEEDRPLETFQGGNQGSNRIVGYNRGALLFHMLRERIGDEAFDAGTRKISDRHMFDVAGWEDLIRAFSDAAGRDLDFFFAPWLERSNLPELALHSVKQEKNGSGWVLSGELAQAQEAAPWPLHVPVVVETDAAQQRHVVELDTRRTRFDLALDAPAQAITADPDFDVLRRLPDPPPILRTVSLNPHTRLIATQDGLAPFARAILEHPPEMAGAFDPQQPLLVMGSTDDVIRWLDSAGAPKAPEDLARRGHARMWTLPGTRTAVVSSSDAEGLRNLVGALRHHGHRSYLVQDANGRTTDYGVWESETNPLRIELD
;
A
#
# COMPACT_ATOMS: atom_id res chain seq x y z
N MET A 1 -54.71 0.66 7.83
CA MET A 1 -54.51 1.44 9.06
C MET A 1 -53.76 0.56 10.03
N THR A 2 -52.45 0.63 10.01
CA THR A 2 -51.59 -0.10 10.96
C THR A 2 -50.54 0.91 11.45
N VAL A 3 -50.73 1.34 12.70
CA VAL A 3 -49.90 2.36 13.35
C VAL A 3 -48.61 1.67 13.84
N SER A 4 -47.49 2.05 13.23
CA SER A 4 -46.16 1.66 13.66
C SER A 4 -45.84 2.33 15.01
N ARG A 5 -45.55 1.52 16.02
CA ARG A 5 -45.10 2.00 17.32
C ARG A 5 -43.60 2.24 17.27
N ILE A 6 -43.19 3.49 17.15
CA ILE A 6 -41.83 3.92 17.45
C ILE A 6 -41.64 3.81 18.96
N ARG A 7 -40.83 2.86 19.42
CA ARG A 7 -40.39 2.76 20.81
C ARG A 7 -39.27 3.77 21.03
N SER A 8 -39.58 4.84 21.76
CA SER A 8 -38.57 5.77 22.31
C SER A 8 -37.68 4.99 23.29
N PHE A 9 -36.43 4.81 22.94
CA PHE A 9 -35.41 4.31 23.87
C PHE A 9 -34.93 5.47 24.74
N LEU A 10 -35.30 5.47 26.01
CA LEU A 10 -34.71 6.31 27.04
C LEU A 10 -33.42 5.63 27.51
N VAL A 11 -32.28 6.24 27.19
CA VAL A 11 -30.96 5.78 27.66
C VAL A 11 -30.80 6.24 29.09
N THR A 12 -30.86 5.30 30.04
CA THR A 12 -30.46 5.54 31.43
C THR A 12 -28.98 5.18 31.57
N VAL A 13 -28.12 6.19 31.59
CA VAL A 13 -26.67 6.02 31.81
C VAL A 13 -26.43 5.79 33.31
N ALA A 14 -26.07 4.55 33.68
CA ALA A 14 -25.59 4.24 35.02
C ALA A 14 -24.09 4.59 35.11
N LEU A 15 -23.73 5.60 35.91
CA LEU A 15 -22.36 5.93 36.25
C LEU A 15 -21.73 4.83 37.12
N ALA A 16 -20.75 4.10 36.59
CA ALA A 16 -19.85 3.29 37.40
C ALA A 16 -18.60 4.13 37.74
N ALA A 17 -18.28 4.20 39.02
CA ALA A 17 -17.13 4.96 39.54
C ALA A 17 -15.81 4.31 39.06
N ALA A 18 -14.99 5.08 38.32
CA ALA A 18 -13.70 4.66 37.82
C ALA A 18 -12.62 4.75 38.92
N CYS A 19 -11.91 3.64 39.15
CA CYS A 19 -10.66 3.61 39.90
C CYS A 19 -9.57 4.36 39.14
N LEU A 20 -8.96 5.33 39.79
CA LEU A 20 -7.81 6.10 39.32
C LEU A 20 -6.57 5.18 39.25
N LEU A 21 -6.09 4.91 38.05
CA LEU A 21 -4.73 4.40 37.82
C LEU A 21 -3.77 5.60 37.60
N PRO A 22 -2.49 5.49 38.00
CA PRO A 22 -1.57 6.61 37.93
C PRO A 22 -1.28 7.02 36.47
N ALA A 23 -1.42 8.29 36.19
CA ALA A 23 -1.11 8.90 34.92
C ALA A 23 0.41 8.88 34.68
N SER A 24 0.85 8.11 33.70
CA SER A 24 2.14 8.32 33.06
C SER A 24 1.99 9.52 32.12
N ALA A 25 2.99 10.40 32.13
CA ALA A 25 2.99 11.74 31.54
C ALA A 25 2.69 11.75 30.02
N THR A 26 1.44 11.93 29.66
CA THR A 26 0.97 12.44 28.36
C THR A 26 0.01 13.61 28.65
N ALA A 27 0.57 14.71 29.17
CA ALA A 27 -0.22 15.76 29.82
C ALA A 27 -1.01 16.68 28.87
N ASP A 28 -0.98 16.49 27.53
CA ASP A 28 -1.60 17.43 26.59
C ASP A 28 -2.51 16.83 25.51
N VAL A 29 -2.82 15.53 25.54
CA VAL A 29 -3.69 14.92 24.53
C VAL A 29 -5.14 14.96 25.00
N PRO A 30 -6.06 15.66 24.30
CA PRO A 30 -7.48 15.71 24.67
C PRO A 30 -8.08 14.31 24.80
N GLN A 31 -8.88 14.09 25.83
CA GLN A 31 -9.51 12.79 26.10
C GLN A 31 -10.91 12.76 25.51
N TRP A 32 -11.16 11.85 24.59
CA TRP A 32 -12.48 11.58 24.02
C TRP A 32 -13.03 10.27 24.53
N ARG A 33 -14.23 10.32 25.08
CA ARG A 33 -14.97 9.13 25.51
C ARG A 33 -16.25 9.04 24.71
N MET A 34 -16.39 7.96 23.97
CA MET A 34 -17.54 7.74 23.10
C MET A 34 -18.32 6.49 23.55
N SER A 35 -19.63 6.64 23.68
CA SER A 35 -20.56 5.51 23.77
C SER A 35 -21.37 5.46 22.48
N LEU A 36 -21.59 4.24 21.95
CA LEU A 36 -22.22 4.06 20.64
C LEU A 36 -23.10 2.81 20.60
N ASP A 37 -24.32 3.01 20.13
CA ASP A 37 -25.25 1.93 19.79
C ASP A 37 -25.44 1.88 18.28
N LEU A 38 -25.20 0.73 17.69
CA LEU A 38 -25.36 0.47 16.27
C LEU A 38 -26.44 -0.57 16.04
N ASP A 39 -27.35 -0.26 15.13
CA ASP A 39 -28.37 -1.20 14.64
C ASP A 39 -28.15 -1.43 13.13
N PRO A 40 -27.33 -2.45 12.76
CA PRO A 40 -27.05 -2.73 11.35
C PRO A 40 -28.29 -3.14 10.54
N GLU A 41 -29.32 -3.69 11.18
CA GLU A 41 -30.55 -4.10 10.47
C GLU A 41 -31.38 -2.88 10.05
N ALA A 42 -31.45 -1.88 10.90
CA ALA A 42 -32.17 -0.62 10.63
C ALA A 42 -31.28 0.47 10.01
N GLY A 43 -29.96 0.25 9.87
CA GLY A 43 -28.99 1.30 9.53
C GLY A 43 -28.90 2.40 10.59
N GLY A 44 -29.30 2.08 11.82
CA GLY A 44 -29.44 3.02 12.94
C GLY A 44 -28.14 3.25 13.70
N ILE A 45 -27.91 4.49 14.09
CA ILE A 45 -26.80 4.90 14.96
C ILE A 45 -27.31 5.85 16.05
N ALA A 46 -26.86 5.63 17.29
CA ALA A 46 -27.03 6.57 18.39
C ALA A 46 -25.74 6.61 19.22
N GLY A 47 -25.28 7.82 19.58
CA GLY A 47 -24.05 7.96 20.33
C GLY A 47 -23.99 9.18 21.21
N ALA A 48 -23.03 9.16 22.13
CA ALA A 48 -22.66 10.29 22.97
C ALA A 48 -21.13 10.42 23.02
N LEU A 49 -20.63 11.60 22.73
CA LEU A 49 -19.21 11.96 22.79
C LEU A 49 -18.99 12.90 23.97
N GLN A 50 -18.07 12.54 24.84
CA GLN A 50 -17.60 13.36 25.97
C GLN A 50 -16.18 13.85 25.69
N LEU A 51 -15.96 15.15 25.83
CA LEU A 51 -14.67 15.80 25.68
C LEU A 51 -14.62 17.10 26.51
N ASP A 52 -13.41 17.56 26.81
CA ASP A 52 -13.18 18.82 27.46
C ASP A 52 -12.89 19.92 26.43
N LEU A 53 -13.56 21.08 26.55
CA LEU A 53 -13.33 22.23 25.69
C LEU A 53 -13.10 23.49 26.53
N PRO A 54 -12.26 24.44 26.08
CA PRO A 54 -12.14 25.74 26.69
C PRO A 54 -13.38 26.61 26.45
N ALA A 55 -13.54 27.68 27.22
CA ALA A 55 -14.57 28.69 26.97
C ALA A 55 -14.41 29.28 25.57
N GLY A 56 -15.52 29.46 24.87
CA GLY A 56 -15.51 30.01 23.51
C GLY A 56 -16.56 29.42 22.60
N SER A 57 -16.42 29.75 21.33
CA SER A 57 -17.27 29.26 20.24
C SER A 57 -16.56 28.11 19.53
N HIS A 58 -17.20 26.95 19.47
CA HIS A 58 -16.65 25.75 18.87
C HIS A 58 -17.52 25.26 17.73
N GLU A 59 -16.92 25.03 16.59
CA GLU A 59 -17.61 24.40 15.46
C GLU A 59 -17.31 22.89 15.38
N PHE A 60 -18.31 22.12 14.99
CA PHE A 60 -18.15 20.71 14.70
C PHE A 60 -19.02 20.30 13.51
N ARG A 61 -18.63 19.18 12.87
CA ARG A 61 -19.37 18.59 11.78
C ARG A 61 -20.09 17.33 12.25
N LEU A 62 -21.28 17.10 11.70
CA LEU A 62 -22.07 15.90 11.88
C LEU A 62 -22.77 15.63 10.54
N LEU A 63 -22.77 14.39 10.09
CA LEU A 63 -23.43 13.98 8.86
C LEU A 63 -24.86 14.51 8.81
N ASP A 64 -25.26 15.12 7.70
CA ASP A 64 -26.54 15.83 7.56
C ASP A 64 -27.77 14.90 7.73
N ALA A 65 -27.60 13.60 7.55
CA ALA A 65 -28.61 12.57 7.79
C ALA A 65 -28.80 12.22 9.27
N LEU A 66 -27.92 12.74 10.16
CA LEU A 66 -27.97 12.48 11.60
C LEU A 66 -28.46 13.73 12.35
N ASP A 67 -29.21 13.52 13.40
CA ASP A 67 -29.76 14.56 14.24
C ASP A 67 -28.87 14.80 15.47
N LEU A 68 -28.51 16.06 15.70
CA LEU A 68 -27.98 16.49 16.99
C LEU A 68 -29.11 16.46 18.02
N GLN A 69 -28.99 15.60 19.01
CA GLN A 69 -30.02 15.42 20.05
C GLN A 69 -29.84 16.34 21.23
N ALA A 70 -28.60 16.51 21.70
CA ALA A 70 -28.27 17.41 22.80
C ALA A 70 -26.77 17.78 22.79
N ALA A 71 -26.45 18.96 23.32
CA ALA A 71 -25.10 19.33 23.75
C ALA A 71 -25.20 19.90 25.18
N ARG A 72 -24.44 19.34 26.14
CA ARG A 72 -24.57 19.65 27.55
C ARG A 72 -23.23 19.80 28.24
N ALA A 73 -23.18 20.70 29.25
CA ALA A 73 -22.15 20.74 30.28
C ALA A 73 -22.76 20.33 31.61
N GLY A 74 -22.47 19.13 32.09
CA GLY A 74 -23.22 18.50 33.18
C GLY A 74 -24.72 18.38 32.84
N ASP A 75 -25.57 18.96 33.66
CA ASP A 75 -27.03 18.98 33.47
C ASP A 75 -27.52 20.20 32.65
N THR A 76 -26.62 21.10 32.24
CA THR A 76 -26.98 22.34 31.55
C THR A 76 -26.92 22.16 30.04
N ASP A 77 -28.03 22.45 29.36
CA ASP A 77 -28.06 22.50 27.89
C ASP A 77 -27.24 23.68 27.36
N LEU A 78 -26.39 23.41 26.36
CA LEU A 78 -25.54 24.43 25.75
C LEU A 78 -26.21 25.02 24.51
N PRO A 79 -26.14 26.34 24.30
CA PRO A 79 -26.62 26.96 23.08
C PRO A 79 -25.88 26.39 21.86
N THR A 80 -26.62 25.74 20.97
CA THR A 80 -26.07 25.14 19.74
C THR A 80 -26.88 25.62 18.55
N THR A 81 -26.20 26.13 17.55
CA THR A 81 -26.81 26.65 16.31
C THR A 81 -26.31 25.86 15.10
N ARG A 82 -27.23 25.46 14.25
CA ARG A 82 -26.87 24.90 12.95
C ARG A 82 -26.52 26.04 11.98
N VAL A 83 -25.23 26.16 11.65
CA VAL A 83 -24.71 27.28 10.82
C VAL A 83 -24.73 26.96 9.33
N ALA A 84 -24.71 25.67 8.97
CA ALA A 84 -24.87 25.16 7.60
C ALA A 84 -25.32 23.69 7.65
N PRO A 85 -25.71 23.07 6.52
CA PRO A 85 -25.94 21.63 6.46
C PRO A 85 -24.72 20.86 7.01
N GLY A 86 -24.97 19.98 7.99
CA GLY A 86 -23.93 19.19 8.64
C GLY A 86 -22.91 19.99 9.47
N ARG A 87 -23.11 21.28 9.74
CA ARG A 87 -22.22 22.12 10.54
C ARG A 87 -22.96 22.78 11.69
N TYR A 88 -22.40 22.68 12.89
CA TYR A 88 -22.96 23.19 14.13
C TYR A 88 -21.95 24.07 14.84
N ARG A 89 -22.44 25.08 15.55
CA ARG A 89 -21.67 25.96 16.44
C ARG A 89 -22.22 25.86 17.85
N LEU A 90 -21.33 25.61 18.80
CA LEU A 90 -21.58 25.49 20.23
C LEU A 90 -20.94 26.65 20.95
N GLU A 91 -21.67 27.29 21.84
CA GLU A 91 -21.16 28.38 22.70
C GLU A 91 -20.95 27.86 24.13
N LEU A 92 -19.70 27.94 24.60
CA LEU A 92 -19.29 27.47 25.92
C LEU A 92 -18.84 28.66 26.77
N PRO A 93 -19.58 29.02 27.84
CA PRO A 93 -19.31 30.25 28.61
C PRO A 93 -18.08 30.14 29.53
N VAL A 94 -17.70 28.94 29.94
CA VAL A 94 -16.55 28.62 30.79
C VAL A 94 -15.94 27.30 30.33
N ASP A 95 -14.68 27.04 30.64
CA ASP A 95 -14.04 25.75 30.38
C ASP A 95 -14.85 24.63 31.03
N ALA A 96 -15.21 23.60 30.26
CA ALA A 96 -16.02 22.50 30.80
C ALA A 96 -15.85 21.20 30.00
N GLY A 97 -16.08 20.11 30.71
CA GLY A 97 -16.40 18.83 30.09
C GLY A 97 -17.81 18.87 29.50
N ILE A 98 -17.93 18.56 28.22
CA ILE A 98 -19.19 18.55 27.51
C ILE A 98 -19.57 17.13 27.04
N THR A 99 -20.86 16.91 26.85
CA THR A 99 -21.42 15.72 26.20
C THR A 99 -22.25 16.15 25.01
N VAL A 100 -21.92 15.62 23.83
CA VAL A 100 -22.70 15.81 22.60
C VAL A 100 -23.34 14.48 22.23
N SER A 101 -24.69 14.47 22.15
CA SER A 101 -25.47 13.27 21.79
C SER A 101 -26.10 13.45 20.41
N TRP A 102 -26.03 12.41 19.61
CA TRP A 102 -26.57 12.39 18.26
C TRP A 102 -27.18 11.03 17.93
N GLY A 103 -27.95 10.96 16.85
CA GLY A 103 -28.48 9.70 16.35
C GLY A 103 -29.31 9.87 15.09
N GLY A 104 -29.68 8.78 14.50
CA GLY A 104 -30.47 8.75 13.26
C GLY A 104 -30.24 7.48 12.46
N THR A 105 -30.61 7.54 11.20
CA THR A 105 -30.41 6.44 10.25
C THR A 105 -29.42 6.88 9.18
N LEU A 106 -28.37 6.08 8.98
CA LEU A 106 -27.40 6.33 7.93
C LEU A 106 -28.06 6.12 6.54
N PRO A 107 -27.61 6.85 5.52
CA PRO A 107 -28.11 6.65 4.17
C PRO A 107 -27.90 5.21 3.71
N ASP A 108 -28.85 4.66 2.96
CA ASP A 108 -28.68 3.37 2.32
C ASP A 108 -27.42 3.36 1.45
N GLY A 109 -26.51 2.47 1.74
CA GLY A 109 -25.21 2.36 1.04
C GLY A 109 -25.01 0.96 0.46
N ASP A 110 -24.73 0.91 -0.85
CA ASP A 110 -24.21 -0.30 -1.48
C ASP A 110 -22.73 -0.47 -1.09
N PRO A 111 -22.33 -1.54 -0.37
CA PRO A 111 -20.93 -1.76 0.04
C PRO A 111 -19.92 -1.72 -1.11
N MET A 112 -20.37 -1.99 -2.34
CA MET A 112 -19.51 -1.94 -3.53
C MET A 112 -19.29 -0.53 -4.09
N ARG A 113 -20.08 0.47 -3.63
CA ARG A 113 -20.09 1.84 -4.20
C ARG A 113 -20.02 2.94 -3.15
N SER A 114 -20.48 2.66 -1.94
CA SER A 114 -20.57 3.63 -0.86
C SER A 114 -19.37 3.53 0.08
N ARG A 115 -18.80 4.68 0.46
CA ARG A 115 -17.75 4.72 1.47
C ARG A 115 -18.30 4.56 2.90
N LEU A 116 -19.56 4.93 3.14
CA LEU A 116 -20.23 4.84 4.42
C LEU A 116 -21.49 3.98 4.25
N PHE A 117 -21.63 2.93 5.05
CA PHE A 117 -22.83 2.10 5.08
C PHE A 117 -22.93 1.33 6.40
N LEU A 118 -24.15 0.97 6.78
CA LEU A 118 -24.43 0.12 7.92
C LEU A 118 -25.64 -0.76 7.56
N THR A 119 -25.41 -2.06 7.40
CA THR A 119 -26.40 -3.04 6.98
C THR A 119 -26.23 -4.35 7.77
N ALA A 120 -27.25 -5.21 7.80
CA ALA A 120 -27.16 -6.52 8.42
C ALA A 120 -26.03 -7.41 7.86
N ALA A 121 -25.63 -7.20 6.60
CA ALA A 121 -24.55 -7.94 5.94
C ALA A 121 -23.15 -7.41 6.29
N GLY A 122 -23.06 -6.22 6.88
CA GLY A 122 -21.84 -5.56 7.30
C GLY A 122 -21.99 -4.06 7.33
N GLY A 123 -21.06 -3.39 7.97
CA GLY A 123 -21.01 -1.92 8.06
C GLY A 123 -19.59 -1.40 8.00
N PHE A 124 -19.45 -0.17 7.52
CA PHE A 124 -18.19 0.56 7.50
C PHE A 124 -18.45 2.05 7.73
N LEU A 125 -17.94 2.56 8.83
CA LEU A 125 -18.04 3.94 9.27
C LEU A 125 -16.61 4.53 9.29
N PRO A 126 -16.11 5.00 8.12
CA PRO A 126 -14.74 5.52 8.01
C PRO A 126 -14.63 6.95 8.52
N GLU A 127 -13.39 7.37 8.69
CA GLU A 127 -13.06 8.76 8.89
C GLU A 127 -13.54 9.65 7.73
N GLY A 128 -13.70 10.96 7.99
CA GLY A 128 -14.04 11.94 6.96
C GLY A 128 -15.48 11.91 6.46
N THR A 129 -16.33 11.02 7.00
CA THR A 129 -17.76 10.96 6.68
C THR A 129 -18.65 11.62 7.71
N ASP A 130 -18.07 12.21 8.75
CA ASP A 130 -18.74 12.99 9.81
C ASP A 130 -19.90 12.21 10.51
N TRP A 131 -19.78 10.87 10.60
CA TRP A 131 -20.77 10.01 11.25
C TRP A 131 -20.87 10.18 12.78
N TYR A 132 -19.92 10.92 13.35
CA TYR A 132 -19.91 11.38 14.76
C TYR A 132 -19.59 12.88 14.80
N PRO A 133 -19.90 13.61 15.91
CA PRO A 133 -19.54 15.01 16.06
C PRO A 133 -18.03 15.23 15.96
N ARG A 134 -17.57 15.77 14.83
CA ARG A 134 -16.15 15.98 14.52
C ARG A 134 -15.76 17.43 14.79
N PHE A 135 -15.10 17.63 15.91
CA PHE A 135 -14.46 18.89 16.26
C PHE A 135 -13.13 19.05 15.53
N GLU A 136 -12.69 20.29 15.31
CA GLU A 136 -11.38 20.59 14.73
C GLU A 136 -10.30 20.38 15.80
N GLN A 137 -9.76 19.17 15.88
CA GLN A 137 -8.64 18.81 16.74
C GLN A 137 -7.65 17.97 15.96
N GLU A 138 -6.35 18.22 16.18
CA GLU A 138 -5.28 17.48 15.49
C GLU A 138 -5.20 16.02 15.92
N SER A 139 -5.40 15.75 17.21
CA SER A 139 -5.41 14.39 17.75
C SER A 139 -6.03 14.32 19.13
N PHE A 140 -6.48 13.15 19.53
CA PHE A 140 -7.10 12.87 20.82
C PHE A 140 -6.82 11.44 21.28
N ALA A 141 -6.84 11.20 22.59
CA ALA A 141 -6.89 9.85 23.14
C ALA A 141 -8.35 9.38 23.15
N LEU A 142 -8.57 8.18 22.67
CA LEU A 142 -9.89 7.60 22.47
C LEU A 142 -10.18 6.49 23.48
N ARG A 143 -11.35 6.55 24.11
CA ARG A 143 -12.02 5.39 24.70
C ARG A 143 -13.42 5.26 24.10
N LEU A 144 -13.61 4.22 23.31
CA LEU A 144 -14.88 3.91 22.63
C LEU A 144 -15.50 2.67 23.25
N GLU A 145 -16.71 2.77 23.75
CA GLU A 145 -17.58 1.67 24.13
C GLU A 145 -18.72 1.57 23.13
N ALA A 146 -18.81 0.46 22.38
CA ALA A 146 -19.87 0.28 21.41
C ALA A 146 -20.66 -0.99 21.65
N ARG A 147 -21.90 -1.01 21.15
CA ARG A 147 -22.84 -2.13 21.25
C ARG A 147 -23.50 -2.39 19.91
N VAL A 148 -23.66 -3.67 19.60
CA VAL A 148 -24.38 -4.16 18.40
C VAL A 148 -25.35 -5.28 18.84
N PRO A 149 -26.42 -5.57 18.07
CA PRO A 149 -27.30 -6.72 18.35
C PRO A 149 -26.52 -8.03 18.39
N GLU A 150 -26.99 -8.98 19.18
CA GLU A 150 -26.46 -10.35 19.21
C GLU A 150 -26.47 -10.96 17.79
N GLY A 151 -25.39 -11.69 17.44
CA GLY A 151 -25.16 -12.16 16.08
C GLY A 151 -24.36 -11.20 15.20
N GLN A 152 -24.21 -9.95 15.63
CA GLN A 152 -23.29 -8.99 15.03
C GLN A 152 -22.02 -8.85 15.89
N ARG A 153 -20.93 -8.43 15.27
CA ARG A 153 -19.67 -8.05 15.91
C ARG A 153 -19.22 -6.72 15.34
N PHE A 154 -18.28 -6.08 16.02
CA PHE A 154 -17.61 -4.90 15.49
C PHE A 154 -16.13 -4.89 15.87
N VAL A 155 -15.37 -4.10 15.12
CA VAL A 155 -14.00 -3.69 15.42
C VAL A 155 -13.89 -2.19 15.22
N ALA A 156 -13.07 -1.54 16.03
CA ALA A 156 -12.86 -0.08 15.97
C ALA A 156 -11.39 0.30 16.13
N THR A 157 -11.07 1.55 15.83
CA THR A 157 -9.76 2.18 16.03
C THR A 157 -9.19 1.88 17.41
N GLY A 158 -7.97 1.33 17.46
CA GLY A 158 -7.21 1.07 18.67
C GLY A 158 -7.27 -0.38 19.17
N SER A 159 -6.77 -0.60 20.37
CA SER A 159 -6.72 -1.90 21.02
C SER A 159 -8.06 -2.28 21.64
N LEU A 160 -8.47 -3.52 21.49
CA LEU A 160 -9.54 -4.10 22.28
C LEU A 160 -9.12 -4.13 23.77
N ARG A 161 -10.00 -3.71 24.67
CA ARG A 161 -9.78 -3.69 26.12
C ARG A 161 -10.69 -4.68 26.84
N GLY A 162 -10.07 -5.66 27.48
CA GLY A 162 -10.81 -6.72 28.17
C GLY A 162 -11.57 -7.64 27.21
N GLU A 163 -12.32 -8.57 27.80
CA GLU A 163 -13.15 -9.49 27.02
C GLU A 163 -14.47 -8.81 26.60
N PRO A 164 -14.89 -8.97 25.34
CA PRO A 164 -16.23 -8.53 24.93
C PRO A 164 -17.32 -9.21 25.75
N VAL A 165 -18.42 -8.51 25.98
CA VAL A 165 -19.55 -9.02 26.79
C VAL A 165 -20.77 -9.20 25.90
N SER A 166 -21.38 -10.40 25.99
CA SER A 166 -22.69 -10.66 25.37
C SER A 166 -23.73 -10.79 26.50
N SER A 167 -24.65 -9.83 26.58
CA SER A 167 -25.75 -9.83 27.56
C SER A 167 -26.96 -9.07 27.00
N ASP A 168 -28.15 -9.49 27.43
CA ASP A 168 -29.42 -8.84 27.06
C ASP A 168 -29.66 -8.70 25.55
N GLY A 169 -29.13 -9.64 24.73
CA GLY A 169 -29.27 -9.62 23.29
C GLY A 169 -28.34 -8.63 22.59
N LEU A 170 -27.30 -8.13 23.28
CA LEU A 170 -26.31 -7.21 22.76
C LEU A 170 -24.89 -7.78 22.95
N TYR A 171 -24.05 -7.54 21.97
CA TYR A 171 -22.60 -7.68 22.06
C TYR A 171 -21.98 -6.29 22.30
N SER A 172 -21.13 -6.18 23.31
CA SER A 172 -20.43 -4.94 23.65
C SER A 172 -18.93 -5.15 23.80
N ALA A 173 -18.15 -4.16 23.39
CA ALA A 173 -16.69 -4.16 23.53
C ALA A 173 -16.17 -2.73 23.73
N ILE A 174 -14.97 -2.63 24.28
CA ILE A 174 -14.28 -1.36 24.51
C ILE A 174 -13.01 -1.34 23.66
N HIS A 175 -12.79 -0.25 22.92
CA HIS A 175 -11.54 0.01 22.21
C HIS A 175 -10.90 1.28 22.74
N GLU A 176 -9.57 1.29 22.87
CA GLU A 176 -8.80 2.43 23.33
C GLU A 176 -7.62 2.69 22.40
N HIS A 177 -7.36 3.99 22.19
CA HIS A 177 -6.18 4.45 21.46
C HIS A 177 -5.54 5.62 22.21
N PRO A 178 -4.20 5.58 22.46
CA PRO A 178 -3.56 6.63 23.25
C PRO A 178 -3.52 8.00 22.54
N ARG A 179 -3.46 8.02 21.20
CA ARG A 179 -3.46 9.25 20.41
C ARG A 179 -3.81 8.98 18.95
N THR A 180 -5.02 9.30 18.52
CA THR A 180 -5.52 9.18 17.14
C THR A 180 -6.13 10.49 16.66
N ASP A 181 -6.31 10.67 15.37
CA ASP A 181 -7.01 11.80 14.73
C ASP A 181 -8.34 11.38 14.09
N ALA A 182 -8.64 10.08 14.11
CA ALA A 182 -9.83 9.52 13.48
C ALA A 182 -10.40 8.32 14.22
N ILE A 183 -11.71 8.13 14.07
CA ILE A 183 -12.43 6.96 14.56
C ILE A 183 -13.00 6.23 13.36
N VAL A 184 -12.65 4.94 13.23
CA VAL A 184 -13.16 4.02 12.21
C VAL A 184 -13.80 2.84 12.89
N ILE A 185 -14.95 2.40 12.37
CA ILE A 185 -15.67 1.21 12.86
C ILE A 185 -16.06 0.36 11.66
N ALA A 186 -15.93 -0.94 11.81
CA ALA A 186 -16.53 -1.92 10.93
C ALA A 186 -17.40 -2.91 11.72
N THR A 187 -18.50 -3.35 11.12
CA THR A 187 -19.43 -4.31 11.72
C THR A 187 -19.73 -5.45 10.75
N GLY A 188 -20.13 -6.58 11.29
CA GLY A 188 -20.57 -7.71 10.47
C GLY A 188 -21.12 -8.88 11.29
N PRO A 189 -21.85 -9.80 10.63
CA PRO A 189 -22.33 -11.04 11.23
C PRO A 189 -21.20 -12.08 11.25
N TRP A 190 -20.21 -11.82 12.10
CA TRP A 190 -18.95 -12.57 12.13
C TRP A 190 -18.90 -13.59 13.27
N ALA A 191 -18.34 -14.78 12.97
CA ALA A 191 -17.72 -15.62 13.96
C ALA A 191 -16.38 -15.02 14.39
N GLU A 192 -15.95 -15.32 15.60
CA GLU A 192 -14.71 -14.84 16.18
C GLU A 192 -13.81 -15.99 16.57
N ARG A 193 -12.52 -15.91 16.18
CA ARG A 193 -11.44 -16.75 16.71
C ARG A 193 -10.30 -15.90 17.19
N THR A 194 -9.59 -16.41 18.19
CA THR A 194 -8.49 -15.70 18.82
C THR A 194 -7.24 -16.58 18.93
N LEU A 195 -6.08 -15.93 18.92
CA LEU A 195 -4.78 -16.54 19.19
C LEU A 195 -3.93 -15.53 19.97
N GLU A 196 -3.43 -15.93 21.12
CA GLU A 196 -2.49 -15.12 21.90
C GLU A 196 -1.05 -15.36 21.43
N THR A 197 -0.32 -14.29 21.19
CA THR A 197 1.10 -14.33 20.82
C THR A 197 1.86 -13.12 21.37
N ASN A 198 2.93 -13.35 22.13
CA ASN A 198 3.80 -12.29 22.67
C ASN A 198 3.06 -11.15 23.39
N GLY A 199 1.95 -11.45 24.08
CA GLY A 199 1.13 -10.46 24.78
C GLY A 199 0.18 -9.69 23.87
N VAL A 200 0.03 -10.08 22.60
CA VAL A 200 -0.90 -9.50 21.63
C VAL A 200 -2.01 -10.52 21.35
N GLN A 201 -3.27 -10.09 21.49
CA GLN A 201 -4.42 -10.89 21.10
C GLN A 201 -4.70 -10.71 19.61
N VAL A 202 -4.43 -11.75 18.80
CA VAL A 202 -4.79 -11.78 17.38
C VAL A 202 -6.20 -12.33 17.23
N ARG A 203 -7.03 -11.64 16.43
CA ARG A 203 -8.43 -11.99 16.24
C ARG A 203 -8.78 -12.07 14.76
N THR A 204 -9.61 -13.02 14.37
CA THR A 204 -10.33 -13.01 13.08
C THR A 204 -11.82 -12.80 13.34
N LEU A 205 -12.42 -11.91 12.55
CA LEU A 205 -13.85 -11.64 12.51
C LEU A 205 -14.33 -11.96 11.09
N PHE A 206 -14.67 -13.23 10.85
CA PHE A 206 -15.04 -13.74 9.54
C PHE A 206 -16.46 -14.30 9.56
N ARG A 207 -17.12 -14.32 8.40
CA ARG A 207 -18.38 -15.05 8.27
C ARG A 207 -18.15 -16.55 8.49
N ASP A 208 -19.15 -17.28 8.93
CA ASP A 208 -19.05 -18.69 9.35
C ASP A 208 -18.30 -19.59 8.34
N ASP A 209 -18.59 -19.44 7.04
CA ASP A 209 -17.95 -20.21 5.96
C ASP A 209 -16.46 -19.88 5.79
N LEU A 210 -16.11 -18.60 5.83
CA LEU A 210 -14.74 -18.13 5.78
C LEU A 210 -13.98 -18.45 7.08
N ASP A 211 -14.64 -18.34 8.23
CA ASP A 211 -14.06 -18.67 9.52
C ASP A 211 -13.65 -20.14 9.56
N ALA A 212 -14.56 -21.04 9.21
CA ALA A 212 -14.30 -22.47 9.22
C ALA A 212 -13.12 -22.88 8.31
N ALA A 213 -12.99 -22.21 7.16
CA ALA A 213 -12.00 -22.59 6.15
C ALA A 213 -10.65 -21.87 6.30
N HIS A 214 -10.62 -20.64 6.82
CA HIS A 214 -9.45 -19.75 6.66
C HIS A 214 -8.94 -19.12 7.96
N ALA A 215 -9.78 -18.96 9.02
CA ALA A 215 -9.42 -18.18 10.21
C ALA A 215 -8.10 -18.63 10.85
N GLN A 216 -7.91 -19.94 11.03
CA GLN A 216 -6.71 -20.48 11.65
C GLN A 216 -5.43 -20.09 10.89
N ASN A 217 -5.46 -20.18 9.56
CA ASN A 217 -4.33 -19.81 8.71
C ASN A 217 -3.96 -18.33 8.82
N TYR A 218 -4.97 -17.44 8.93
CA TYR A 218 -4.75 -16.01 9.13
C TYR A 218 -4.19 -15.69 10.50
N LEU A 219 -4.66 -16.36 11.55
CA LEU A 219 -4.13 -16.22 12.92
C LEU A 219 -2.65 -16.63 13.00
N GLU A 220 -2.30 -17.78 12.42
CA GLU A 220 -0.93 -18.30 12.42
C GLU A 220 0.05 -17.39 11.68
N HIS A 221 -0.32 -16.92 10.48
CA HIS A 221 0.51 -15.97 9.73
C HIS A 221 0.65 -14.64 10.47
N SER A 222 -0.42 -14.11 11.07
CA SER A 222 -0.33 -12.87 11.84
C SER A 222 0.59 -13.02 13.05
N ALA A 223 0.53 -14.14 13.76
CA ALA A 223 1.42 -14.42 14.89
C ALA A 223 2.91 -14.49 14.45
N GLU A 224 3.18 -15.10 13.30
CA GLU A 224 4.51 -15.13 12.69
C GLU A 224 5.01 -13.73 12.33
N TYR A 225 4.18 -12.93 11.68
CA TYR A 225 4.52 -11.56 11.24
C TYR A 225 4.70 -10.62 12.43
N LEU A 226 3.84 -10.69 13.45
CA LEU A 226 4.01 -9.91 14.69
C LEU A 226 5.38 -10.15 15.32
N ARG A 227 5.82 -11.41 15.39
CA ARG A 227 7.16 -11.72 15.91
C ARG A 227 8.25 -11.15 15.02
N MET A 228 8.21 -11.46 13.72
CA MET A 228 9.24 -11.06 12.74
C MET A 228 9.38 -9.53 12.64
N PHE A 229 8.26 -8.82 12.55
CA PHE A 229 8.27 -7.38 12.39
C PHE A 229 8.65 -6.65 13.67
N SER A 230 8.25 -7.19 14.84
CA SER A 230 8.67 -6.62 16.12
C SER A 230 10.18 -6.68 16.35
N GLU A 231 10.87 -7.70 15.85
CA GLU A 231 12.34 -7.79 15.92
C GLU A 231 13.01 -6.65 15.15
N ARG A 232 12.41 -6.22 14.05
CA ARG A 232 12.97 -5.20 13.16
C ARG A 232 12.47 -3.78 13.45
N ALA A 233 11.16 -3.61 13.66
CA ALA A 233 10.51 -2.31 13.80
C ALA A 233 10.26 -1.89 15.26
N GLY A 234 10.57 -2.75 16.24
CA GLY A 234 10.22 -2.53 17.65
C GLY A 234 8.90 -3.19 18.04
N PRO A 235 8.52 -3.16 19.33
CA PRO A 235 7.31 -3.83 19.83
C PRO A 235 6.06 -3.43 19.04
N TYR A 236 5.14 -4.39 18.84
CA TYR A 236 3.84 -4.08 18.26
C TYR A 236 3.09 -3.06 19.14
N PRO A 237 2.52 -1.99 18.55
CA PRO A 237 2.09 -0.84 19.34
C PRO A 237 0.70 -1.01 20.01
N TYR A 238 -0.02 -2.11 19.72
CA TYR A 238 -1.36 -2.36 20.25
C TYR A 238 -1.42 -3.66 21.05
N ASP A 239 -2.39 -3.81 21.95
CA ASP A 239 -2.57 -5.06 22.69
C ASP A 239 -3.36 -6.11 21.90
N SER A 240 -3.97 -5.69 20.78
CA SER A 240 -4.72 -6.60 19.91
C SER A 240 -4.52 -6.25 18.43
N PHE A 241 -4.62 -7.27 17.57
CA PHE A 241 -4.72 -7.12 16.12
C PHE A 241 -5.92 -7.90 15.60
N THR A 242 -6.80 -7.24 14.86
CA THR A 242 -8.01 -7.89 14.33
C THR A 242 -8.02 -7.89 12.81
N ILE A 243 -8.26 -9.05 12.20
CA ILE A 243 -8.52 -9.20 10.78
C ILE A 243 -10.03 -9.36 10.59
N ALA A 244 -10.69 -8.40 9.96
CA ALA A 244 -12.14 -8.44 9.75
C ALA A 244 -12.48 -8.59 8.27
N ALA A 245 -13.42 -9.49 7.97
CA ALA A 245 -13.95 -9.68 6.62
C ALA A 245 -14.89 -8.54 6.24
N SER A 246 -14.74 -8.00 5.03
CA SER A 246 -15.57 -6.90 4.53
C SER A 246 -16.26 -7.30 3.23
N PRO A 247 -17.52 -6.91 3.01
CA PRO A 247 -18.18 -7.06 1.71
C PRO A 247 -17.52 -6.18 0.62
N MET A 248 -16.76 -5.16 1.00
CA MET A 248 -15.99 -4.32 0.07
C MET A 248 -14.80 -5.08 -0.51
N PRO A 249 -14.40 -4.82 -1.78
CA PRO A 249 -13.21 -5.46 -2.38
C PRO A 249 -11.92 -4.71 -1.99
N VAL A 250 -11.59 -4.68 -0.70
CA VAL A 250 -10.51 -3.85 -0.14
C VAL A 250 -9.49 -4.66 0.66
N GLY A 251 -8.28 -4.08 0.80
CA GLY A 251 -7.33 -4.31 1.88
C GLY A 251 -7.05 -2.93 2.48
N TYR A 252 -7.42 -2.72 3.72
CA TYR A 252 -7.23 -1.44 4.43
C TYR A 252 -6.69 -1.70 5.83
N ALA A 253 -5.62 -1.02 6.18
CA ALA A 253 -5.09 -1.00 7.54
C ALA A 253 -5.67 0.17 8.36
N PHE A 254 -5.94 -0.14 9.61
CA PHE A 254 -6.37 0.82 10.62
C PHE A 254 -5.63 0.55 11.94
N PRO A 255 -5.59 1.52 12.87
CA PRO A 255 -4.98 1.28 14.17
C PRO A 255 -5.58 0.05 14.88
N GLY A 256 -4.79 -1.02 15.02
CA GLY A 256 -5.18 -2.26 15.69
C GLY A 256 -5.98 -3.26 14.84
N PHE A 257 -6.32 -2.94 13.57
CA PHE A 257 -7.05 -3.89 12.74
C PHE A 257 -6.85 -3.69 11.23
N THR A 258 -7.24 -4.69 10.45
CA THR A 258 -7.33 -4.62 8.98
C THR A 258 -8.68 -5.12 8.48
N LEU A 259 -9.17 -4.51 7.38
CA LEU A 259 -10.32 -5.01 6.63
C LEU A 259 -9.83 -5.69 5.35
N LEU A 260 -10.22 -6.95 5.17
CA LEU A 260 -9.98 -7.70 3.94
C LEU A 260 -11.29 -8.08 3.27
N GLY A 261 -11.36 -7.89 1.97
CA GLY A 261 -12.55 -8.26 1.20
C GLY A 261 -12.86 -9.75 1.28
N GLU A 262 -14.10 -10.13 1.54
CA GLU A 262 -14.55 -11.54 1.63
C GLU A 262 -14.16 -12.38 0.41
N ARG A 263 -14.09 -11.75 -0.77
CA ARG A 263 -13.73 -12.42 -2.04
C ARG A 263 -12.24 -12.72 -2.16
N VAL A 264 -11.38 -12.01 -1.43
CA VAL A 264 -9.92 -12.22 -1.50
C VAL A 264 -9.40 -13.10 -0.37
N ILE A 265 -10.08 -13.18 0.76
CA ILE A 265 -9.71 -14.05 1.90
C ILE A 265 -9.43 -15.50 1.46
N PRO A 266 -10.22 -16.15 0.57
CA PRO A 266 -9.95 -17.52 0.12
C PRO A 266 -8.72 -17.69 -0.79
N LEU A 267 -8.13 -16.60 -1.27
CA LEU A 267 -6.99 -16.69 -2.19
C LEU A 267 -5.72 -17.06 -1.41
N PRO A 268 -4.98 -18.10 -1.83
CA PRO A 268 -3.92 -18.69 -0.99
C PRO A 268 -2.69 -17.80 -0.81
N PHE A 269 -2.56 -16.73 -1.57
CA PHE A 269 -1.46 -15.78 -1.48
C PHE A 269 -1.74 -14.59 -0.54
N ILE A 270 -3.01 -14.26 -0.25
CA ILE A 270 -3.38 -13.09 0.58
C ILE A 270 -2.75 -13.12 1.98
N PRO A 271 -2.73 -14.26 2.70
CA PRO A 271 -2.04 -14.31 3.98
C PRO A 271 -0.55 -13.93 3.91
N ARG A 272 0.10 -14.16 2.76
CA ARG A 272 1.53 -13.90 2.55
C ARG A 272 1.85 -12.60 1.81
N THR A 273 0.85 -11.85 1.42
CA THR A 273 0.99 -10.56 0.73
C THR A 273 0.20 -9.49 1.46
N SER A 274 -1.08 -9.28 1.12
CA SER A 274 -1.89 -8.21 1.69
C SER A 274 -1.97 -8.24 3.22
N LEU A 275 -2.09 -9.41 3.88
CA LEU A 275 -2.12 -9.47 5.32
C LEU A 275 -0.82 -8.94 5.95
N ALA A 276 0.34 -9.35 5.44
CA ALA A 276 1.63 -8.89 5.94
C ALA A 276 1.80 -7.37 5.76
N HIS A 277 1.41 -6.86 4.58
CA HIS A 277 1.43 -5.44 4.26
C HIS A 277 0.54 -4.63 5.22
N GLU A 278 -0.75 -5.01 5.33
CA GLU A 278 -1.70 -4.30 6.19
C GLU A 278 -1.34 -4.40 7.69
N LEU A 279 -0.70 -5.50 8.13
CA LEU A 279 -0.22 -5.63 9.50
C LEU A 279 0.97 -4.70 9.75
N MET A 280 1.91 -4.59 8.81
CA MET A 280 3.07 -3.69 8.94
C MET A 280 2.65 -2.22 9.03
N HIS A 281 1.54 -1.83 8.41
CA HIS A 281 0.98 -0.49 8.56
C HIS A 281 0.64 -0.12 10.00
N ASN A 282 0.52 -1.08 10.92
CA ASN A 282 0.34 -0.76 12.35
C ASN A 282 1.60 -0.15 12.99
N TRP A 283 2.78 -0.28 12.36
CA TRP A 283 3.96 0.53 12.68
C TRP A 283 4.02 1.79 11.81
N TRP A 284 3.87 1.64 10.47
CA TRP A 284 4.09 2.70 9.47
C TRP A 284 2.79 3.15 8.81
N GLY A 285 2.34 4.35 9.14
CA GLY A 285 1.12 4.94 8.60
C GLY A 285 0.00 5.08 9.61
N THR A 286 -0.23 4.07 10.48
CA THR A 286 -1.24 4.14 11.54
C THR A 286 -0.61 4.26 12.93
N GLY A 287 0.47 3.54 13.21
CA GLY A 287 1.24 3.68 14.44
C GLY A 287 2.05 4.98 14.43
N VAL A 288 3.04 5.08 13.56
CA VAL A 288 3.69 6.35 13.24
C VAL A 288 2.94 6.97 12.07
N ARG A 289 2.22 8.07 12.31
CA ARG A 289 1.40 8.75 11.32
C ARG A 289 2.25 9.55 10.34
N ILE A 290 1.73 9.77 9.15
CA ILE A 290 2.47 10.39 8.04
C ILE A 290 2.28 11.92 8.08
N ASP A 291 3.38 12.67 8.00
CA ASP A 291 3.33 14.06 7.57
C ASP A 291 3.21 14.13 6.04
N TYR A 292 1.99 14.17 5.56
CA TYR A 292 1.71 14.24 4.13
C TYR A 292 2.26 15.51 3.44
N ALA A 293 2.61 16.55 4.18
CA ALA A 293 3.24 17.74 3.60
C ALA A 293 4.65 17.44 3.06
N THR A 294 5.31 16.41 3.60
CA THR A 294 6.63 15.94 3.16
C THR A 294 6.58 14.74 2.21
N GLY A 295 5.39 14.19 1.97
CA GLY A 295 5.17 12.98 1.18
C GLY A 295 4.94 11.72 1.99
N ASN A 296 4.30 10.72 1.37
CA ASN A 296 3.98 9.44 2.01
C ASN A 296 5.16 8.47 1.90
N TRP A 297 5.95 8.38 2.95
CA TRP A 297 7.07 7.45 3.09
C TRP A 297 6.62 6.04 3.50
N ALA A 298 5.46 5.92 4.15
CA ALA A 298 5.04 4.69 4.81
C ALA A 298 4.77 3.54 3.83
N GLU A 299 4.23 3.82 2.65
CA GLU A 299 3.97 2.78 1.65
C GLU A 299 5.25 2.12 1.13
N GLY A 300 6.30 2.92 0.89
CA GLY A 300 7.60 2.41 0.46
C GLY A 300 8.27 1.57 1.54
N LEU A 301 8.25 2.04 2.79
CA LEU A 301 8.83 1.33 3.93
C LEU A 301 8.05 0.05 4.25
N THR A 302 6.72 0.09 4.23
CA THR A 302 5.85 -1.08 4.41
C THR A 302 6.10 -2.12 3.31
N THR A 303 6.12 -1.71 2.04
CA THR A 303 6.43 -2.60 0.91
C THR A 303 7.80 -3.26 1.08
N TYR A 304 8.81 -2.51 1.56
CA TYR A 304 10.15 -3.05 1.78
C TYR A 304 10.22 -4.02 2.95
N MET A 305 9.62 -3.66 4.10
CA MET A 305 9.76 -4.43 5.34
C MET A 305 8.79 -5.61 5.43
N ALA A 306 7.69 -5.60 4.68
CA ALA A 306 6.73 -6.70 4.63
C ALA A 306 6.82 -7.45 3.29
N ASP A 307 6.31 -6.89 2.19
CA ASP A 307 6.18 -7.61 0.91
C ASP A 307 7.53 -8.11 0.40
N TYR A 308 8.49 -7.18 0.27
CA TYR A 308 9.82 -7.51 -0.25
C TYR A 308 10.59 -8.44 0.69
N HIS A 309 10.53 -8.20 1.99
CA HIS A 309 11.23 -9.04 2.96
C HIS A 309 10.77 -10.51 2.91
N LEU A 310 9.47 -10.75 2.79
CA LEU A 310 8.93 -12.09 2.62
C LEU A 310 9.36 -12.73 1.29
N ASP A 311 9.47 -11.96 0.21
CA ASP A 311 10.00 -12.42 -1.08
C ASP A 311 11.51 -12.71 -0.99
N GLU A 312 12.28 -11.85 -0.30
CA GLU A 312 13.72 -12.02 -0.07
C GLU A 312 14.02 -13.31 0.71
N LEU A 313 13.25 -13.63 1.75
CA LEU A 313 13.38 -14.87 2.51
C LEU A 313 13.13 -16.13 1.65
N ARG A 314 12.38 -16.01 0.55
CA ARG A 314 12.16 -17.09 -0.42
C ARG A 314 13.21 -17.15 -1.53
N GLY A 315 14.20 -16.25 -1.50
CA GLY A 315 15.23 -16.14 -2.54
C GLY A 315 14.75 -15.41 -3.81
N GLU A 316 13.62 -14.71 -3.75
CA GLU A 316 13.02 -14.02 -4.91
C GLU A 316 13.40 -12.53 -4.99
N GLY A 317 14.20 -12.01 -4.04
CA GLY A 317 14.54 -10.59 -3.93
C GLY A 317 15.06 -10.00 -5.24
N ARG A 318 15.98 -10.69 -5.94
CA ARG A 318 16.50 -10.26 -7.25
C ARG A 318 15.39 -10.08 -8.31
N SER A 319 14.49 -11.03 -8.40
CA SER A 319 13.41 -10.99 -9.39
C SER A 319 12.40 -9.87 -9.11
N ILE A 320 12.16 -9.56 -7.85
CA ILE A 320 11.29 -8.46 -7.41
C ILE A 320 11.93 -7.11 -7.75
N ARG A 321 13.21 -6.91 -7.43
CA ARG A 321 13.92 -5.66 -7.76
C ARG A 321 14.00 -5.44 -9.27
N HIS A 322 14.29 -6.48 -10.05
CA HIS A 322 14.24 -6.40 -11.51
C HIS A 322 12.85 -5.98 -12.01
N ARG A 323 11.78 -6.58 -11.48
CA ARG A 323 10.41 -6.20 -11.84
C ARG A 323 10.11 -4.73 -11.52
N TRP A 324 10.56 -4.22 -10.37
CA TRP A 324 10.39 -2.82 -10.01
C TRP A 324 11.13 -1.87 -10.96
N LEU A 325 12.35 -2.22 -11.36
CA LEU A 325 13.11 -1.44 -12.34
C LEU A 325 12.46 -1.49 -13.73
N LEU A 326 11.86 -2.62 -14.14
CA LEU A 326 11.08 -2.70 -15.38
C LEU A 326 9.85 -1.78 -15.34
N ASP A 327 9.10 -1.78 -14.24
CA ASP A 327 7.97 -0.88 -14.05
C ASP A 327 8.39 0.60 -14.15
N LEU A 328 9.51 0.96 -13.52
CA LEU A 328 10.08 2.32 -13.57
C LEU A 328 10.61 2.70 -14.97
N ALA A 329 11.20 1.77 -15.69
CA ALA A 329 11.72 2.01 -17.03
C ALA A 329 10.63 2.37 -18.05
N TRP A 330 9.40 1.89 -17.83
CA TRP A 330 8.25 2.16 -18.68
C TRP A 330 7.25 3.15 -18.10
N LEU A 331 7.58 3.79 -16.97
CA LEU A 331 6.78 4.88 -16.44
C LEU A 331 6.84 6.08 -17.40
N PRO A 332 5.70 6.65 -17.83
CA PRO A 332 5.67 7.87 -18.63
C PRO A 332 6.41 9.02 -17.92
N VAL A 333 7.11 9.84 -18.68
CA VAL A 333 7.94 10.94 -18.12
C VAL A 333 7.08 11.93 -17.33
N GLU A 334 5.86 12.20 -17.79
CA GLU A 334 4.88 13.07 -17.14
C GLU A 334 4.33 12.52 -15.84
N GLU A 335 4.43 11.21 -15.63
CA GLU A 335 4.02 10.50 -14.42
C GLU A 335 5.17 10.24 -13.44
N ASP A 336 6.41 10.48 -13.90
CA ASP A 336 7.60 10.37 -13.06
C ASP A 336 7.76 11.61 -12.19
N ARG A 337 7.64 11.44 -10.89
CA ARG A 337 7.64 12.54 -9.91
C ARG A 337 8.49 12.23 -8.69
N PRO A 338 8.96 13.26 -7.96
CA PRO A 338 9.70 13.13 -6.72
C PRO A 338 8.91 12.36 -5.65
N LEU A 339 9.62 11.61 -4.79
CA LEU A 339 8.99 10.85 -3.70
C LEU A 339 8.31 11.76 -2.66
N GLU A 340 8.85 12.95 -2.39
CA GLU A 340 8.25 13.94 -1.48
C GLU A 340 6.85 14.43 -1.92
N THR A 341 6.52 14.25 -3.21
CA THR A 341 5.20 14.63 -3.75
C THR A 341 4.18 13.50 -3.74
N PHE A 342 4.59 12.28 -3.38
CA PHE A 342 3.70 11.13 -3.34
C PHE A 342 2.78 11.20 -2.11
N GLN A 343 1.46 11.13 -2.34
CA GLN A 343 0.45 11.20 -1.27
C GLN A 343 -0.21 9.86 -0.97
N GLY A 344 -0.29 8.97 -1.96
CA GLY A 344 -0.93 7.67 -1.82
C GLY A 344 -1.54 7.16 -3.13
N GLY A 345 -2.23 6.03 -3.02
CA GLY A 345 -2.86 5.32 -4.13
C GLY A 345 -2.02 4.15 -4.64
N ASN A 346 -2.66 3.00 -4.73
CA ASN A 346 -2.00 1.72 -5.04
C ASN A 346 -2.18 1.28 -6.51
N GLN A 347 -2.56 2.19 -7.41
CA GLN A 347 -2.79 1.89 -8.81
C GLN A 347 -1.94 2.77 -9.73
N GLY A 348 -1.68 2.27 -10.93
CA GLY A 348 -0.98 3.01 -11.98
C GLY A 348 0.41 3.50 -11.57
N SER A 349 0.72 4.73 -11.95
CA SER A 349 1.99 5.41 -11.66
C SER A 349 2.23 5.63 -10.16
N ASN A 350 1.17 5.84 -9.38
CA ASN A 350 1.26 5.99 -7.92
C ASN A 350 1.92 4.78 -7.26
N ARG A 351 1.52 3.57 -7.67
CA ARG A 351 2.13 2.34 -7.16
C ARG A 351 3.62 2.27 -7.52
N ILE A 352 3.98 2.64 -8.73
CA ILE A 352 5.37 2.57 -9.19
C ILE A 352 6.25 3.56 -8.43
N VAL A 353 5.77 4.79 -8.22
CA VAL A 353 6.51 5.82 -7.51
C VAL A 353 6.54 5.53 -6.00
N GLY A 354 5.39 5.43 -5.35
CA GLY A 354 5.33 5.35 -3.89
C GLY A 354 5.81 4.00 -3.34
N TYR A 355 5.40 2.90 -3.97
CA TYR A 355 5.69 1.54 -3.48
C TYR A 355 7.03 1.03 -4.05
N ASN A 356 7.17 0.93 -5.37
CA ASN A 356 8.35 0.29 -5.97
C ASN A 356 9.62 1.13 -5.82
N ARG A 357 9.57 2.43 -6.18
CA ARG A 357 10.72 3.34 -6.02
C ARG A 357 11.03 3.57 -4.54
N GLY A 358 9.99 3.77 -3.70
CA GLY A 358 10.16 3.91 -2.26
C GLY A 358 10.82 2.70 -1.63
N ALA A 359 10.39 1.49 -1.96
CA ALA A 359 10.99 0.26 -1.45
C ALA A 359 12.44 0.07 -1.93
N LEU A 360 12.75 0.39 -3.19
CA LEU A 360 14.13 0.35 -3.70
C LEU A 360 15.03 1.38 -3.01
N LEU A 361 14.52 2.56 -2.65
CA LEU A 361 15.28 3.53 -1.86
C LEU A 361 15.68 2.95 -0.50
N PHE A 362 14.74 2.30 0.21
CA PHE A 362 15.04 1.65 1.48
C PHE A 362 15.97 0.43 1.31
N HIS A 363 15.88 -0.30 0.19
CA HIS A 363 16.83 -1.35 -0.14
C HIS A 363 18.25 -0.79 -0.29
N MET A 364 18.44 0.26 -1.10
CA MET A 364 19.74 0.92 -1.25
C MET A 364 20.28 1.50 0.07
N LEU A 365 19.39 2.02 0.92
CA LEU A 365 19.77 2.48 2.25
C LEU A 365 20.33 1.32 3.08
N ARG A 366 19.60 0.19 3.14
CA ARG A 366 20.05 -1.01 3.88
C ARG A 366 21.39 -1.54 3.35
N GLU A 367 21.57 -1.63 2.02
CA GLU A 367 22.85 -2.01 1.41
C GLU A 367 23.99 -1.03 1.77
N ARG A 368 23.67 0.25 1.98
CA ARG A 368 24.65 1.29 2.31
C ARG A 368 25.06 1.32 3.78
N ILE A 369 24.12 1.08 4.71
CA ILE A 369 24.37 1.20 6.16
C ILE A 369 24.44 -0.15 6.88
N GLY A 370 24.04 -1.24 6.22
CA GLY A 370 23.98 -2.60 6.76
C GLY A 370 22.70 -2.90 7.52
N ASP A 371 22.41 -4.20 7.68
CA ASP A 371 21.18 -4.71 8.29
C ASP A 371 20.97 -4.18 9.71
N GLU A 372 22.01 -4.23 10.54
CA GLU A 372 21.93 -3.85 11.96
C GLU A 372 21.57 -2.36 12.13
N ALA A 373 22.23 -1.47 11.36
CA ALA A 373 21.95 -0.04 11.40
C ALA A 373 20.57 0.29 10.79
N PHE A 374 20.15 -0.43 9.75
CA PHE A 374 18.82 -0.27 9.18
C PHE A 374 17.72 -0.61 10.19
N ASP A 375 17.78 -1.79 10.81
CA ASP A 375 16.79 -2.21 11.82
C ASP A 375 16.85 -1.35 13.09
N ALA A 376 18.04 -0.84 13.46
CA ALA A 376 18.16 0.14 14.55
C ALA A 376 17.50 1.49 14.20
N GLY A 377 17.58 1.93 12.94
CA GLY A 377 16.92 3.13 12.45
C GLY A 377 15.39 3.00 12.50
N THR A 378 14.85 1.88 12.02
CA THR A 378 13.40 1.62 12.08
C THR A 378 12.89 1.57 13.52
N ARG A 379 13.61 0.90 14.44
CA ARG A 379 13.25 0.94 15.87
C ARG A 379 13.29 2.35 16.46
N LYS A 380 14.27 3.19 16.07
CA LYS A 380 14.32 4.59 16.52
C LYS A 380 13.15 5.42 16.02
N ILE A 381 12.62 5.15 14.80
CA ILE A 381 11.42 5.80 14.29
C ILE A 381 10.23 5.43 15.18
N SER A 382 10.03 4.14 15.48
CA SER A 382 8.98 3.67 16.38
C SER A 382 9.11 4.29 17.79
N ASP A 383 10.29 4.24 18.38
CA ASP A 383 10.53 4.73 19.75
C ASP A 383 10.24 6.23 19.90
N ARG A 384 10.50 7.02 18.85
CA ARG A 384 10.38 8.49 18.92
C ARG A 384 9.01 9.01 18.51
N HIS A 385 8.35 8.32 17.57
CA HIS A 385 7.16 8.85 16.89
C HIS A 385 5.93 7.97 16.98
N MET A 386 5.95 6.90 17.81
CA MET A 386 4.76 6.05 17.95
C MET A 386 3.56 6.89 18.42
N PHE A 387 2.47 6.80 17.66
CA PHE A 387 1.24 7.58 17.78
C PHE A 387 1.40 9.08 17.54
N ASP A 388 2.53 9.51 16.99
CA ASP A 388 2.77 10.86 16.54
C ASP A 388 2.97 10.94 15.02
N VAL A 389 3.15 12.13 14.48
CA VAL A 389 3.38 12.39 13.05
C VAL A 389 4.87 12.43 12.77
N ALA A 390 5.32 11.78 11.69
CA ALA A 390 6.69 11.85 11.22
C ALA A 390 6.75 12.11 9.71
N GLY A 391 7.67 12.97 9.30
CA GLY A 391 8.02 13.25 7.91
C GLY A 391 9.32 12.58 7.49
N TRP A 392 9.74 12.79 6.24
CA TRP A 392 11.02 12.28 5.73
C TRP A 392 12.22 12.73 6.56
N GLU A 393 12.23 13.98 7.07
CA GLU A 393 13.34 14.49 7.91
C GLU A 393 13.51 13.69 9.21
N ASP A 394 12.42 13.23 9.81
CA ASP A 394 12.46 12.42 11.03
C ASP A 394 13.04 11.03 10.76
N LEU A 395 12.67 10.41 9.60
CA LEU A 395 13.23 9.16 9.16
C LEU A 395 14.73 9.29 8.88
N ILE A 396 15.14 10.30 8.13
CA ILE A 396 16.55 10.58 7.81
C ILE A 396 17.36 10.74 9.09
N ARG A 397 16.86 11.50 10.05
CA ARG A 397 17.49 11.67 11.36
C ARG A 397 17.65 10.35 12.13
N ALA A 398 16.59 9.52 12.14
CA ALA A 398 16.62 8.23 12.82
C ALA A 398 17.65 7.27 12.20
N PHE A 399 17.69 7.19 10.86
CA PHE A 399 18.69 6.37 10.15
C PHE A 399 20.11 6.94 10.26
N SER A 400 20.28 8.27 10.22
CA SER A 400 21.59 8.93 10.42
C SER A 400 22.16 8.63 11.82
N ASP A 401 21.30 8.72 12.85
CA ASP A 401 21.68 8.39 14.23
C ASP A 401 22.01 6.88 14.40
N ALA A 402 21.34 6.01 13.66
CA ALA A 402 21.61 4.57 13.71
C ALA A 402 22.90 4.22 12.97
N ALA A 403 23.17 4.86 11.84
CA ALA A 403 24.36 4.65 11.03
C ALA A 403 25.61 5.40 11.57
N GLY A 404 25.44 6.33 12.53
CA GLY A 404 26.51 7.16 13.06
C GLY A 404 27.11 8.14 12.05
N ARG A 405 26.36 8.49 11.01
CA ARG A 405 26.75 9.45 9.94
C ARG A 405 25.54 10.14 9.34
N ASP A 406 25.76 11.33 8.81
CA ASP A 406 24.75 12.08 8.09
C ASP A 406 24.35 11.36 6.78
N LEU A 407 23.05 11.22 6.55
CA LEU A 407 22.46 10.60 5.37
C LEU A 407 21.64 11.58 4.50
N ASP A 408 21.59 12.87 4.81
CA ASP A 408 20.89 13.87 4.02
C ASP A 408 21.35 13.85 2.55
N PHE A 409 22.68 13.76 2.33
CA PHE A 409 23.27 13.70 0.99
C PHE A 409 22.81 12.48 0.18
N PHE A 410 22.45 11.38 0.87
CA PHE A 410 21.92 10.18 0.22
C PHE A 410 20.45 10.36 -0.14
N PHE A 411 19.61 10.84 0.78
CA PHE A 411 18.17 10.92 0.59
C PHE A 411 17.73 12.06 -0.33
N ALA A 412 18.31 13.26 -0.20
CA ALA A 412 17.85 14.46 -0.88
C ALA A 412 17.64 14.29 -2.42
N PRO A 413 18.57 13.69 -3.18
CA PRO A 413 18.36 13.50 -4.60
C PRO A 413 17.18 12.58 -4.95
N TRP A 414 16.87 11.58 -4.10
CA TRP A 414 15.79 10.63 -4.31
C TRP A 414 14.41 11.20 -3.96
N LEU A 415 14.37 12.11 -2.99
CA LEU A 415 13.15 12.76 -2.56
C LEU A 415 12.74 13.90 -3.50
N GLU A 416 13.72 14.70 -3.95
CA GLU A 416 13.50 15.95 -4.69
C GLU A 416 13.46 15.80 -6.21
N ARG A 417 14.00 14.68 -6.76
CA ARG A 417 14.14 14.52 -8.21
C ARG A 417 13.24 13.42 -8.74
N SER A 418 12.64 13.68 -9.87
CA SER A 418 12.25 12.65 -10.84
C SER A 418 13.47 12.17 -11.61
N ASN A 419 13.32 11.26 -12.51
CA ASN A 419 14.40 10.59 -13.24
C ASN A 419 15.21 9.60 -12.41
N LEU A 420 16.05 8.85 -13.10
CA LEU A 420 16.89 7.80 -12.52
C LEU A 420 18.31 7.90 -13.10
N PRO A 421 19.33 7.47 -12.33
CA PRO A 421 20.69 7.36 -12.85
C PRO A 421 20.79 6.32 -13.97
N GLU A 422 21.68 6.58 -14.92
CA GLU A 422 22.03 5.66 -16.00
C GLU A 422 23.48 5.21 -15.79
N LEU A 423 23.68 3.93 -15.53
CA LEU A 423 25.01 3.37 -15.31
C LEU A 423 25.67 2.99 -16.63
N ALA A 424 26.98 3.20 -16.70
CA ALA A 424 27.84 2.73 -17.78
C ALA A 424 29.18 2.24 -17.23
N LEU A 425 29.68 1.14 -17.79
CA LEU A 425 30.97 0.53 -17.45
C LEU A 425 31.93 0.70 -18.63
N HIS A 426 33.08 1.32 -18.37
CA HIS A 426 34.05 1.69 -19.39
C HIS A 426 35.48 1.27 -19.07
N SER A 427 36.31 1.20 -20.11
CA SER A 427 37.78 1.07 -20.02
C SER A 427 38.24 -0.07 -19.13
N VAL A 428 37.47 -1.17 -19.10
CA VAL A 428 37.83 -2.35 -18.31
C VAL A 428 39.04 -3.03 -18.92
N LYS A 429 40.05 -3.26 -18.12
CA LYS A 429 41.29 -3.98 -18.50
C LYS A 429 41.85 -4.72 -17.30
N GLN A 430 42.56 -5.81 -17.57
CA GLN A 430 43.26 -6.56 -16.53
C GLN A 430 44.76 -6.64 -16.81
N GLU A 431 45.55 -6.55 -15.77
CA GLU A 431 47.01 -6.62 -15.84
C GLU A 431 47.54 -7.57 -14.74
N LYS A 432 48.55 -8.34 -15.08
CA LYS A 432 49.22 -9.19 -14.09
C LYS A 432 50.04 -8.34 -13.13
N ASN A 433 49.84 -8.57 -11.82
CA ASN A 433 50.58 -7.85 -10.76
C ASN A 433 51.19 -8.85 -9.76
N GLY A 434 52.46 -9.11 -9.93
CA GLY A 434 53.15 -10.14 -9.14
C GLY A 434 52.58 -11.53 -9.37
N SER A 435 52.10 -12.18 -8.29
CA SER A 435 51.41 -13.48 -8.35
C SER A 435 49.91 -13.38 -8.66
N GLY A 436 49.33 -12.19 -8.59
CA GLY A 436 47.90 -11.95 -8.81
C GLY A 436 47.65 -11.08 -10.05
N TRP A 437 46.43 -10.54 -10.11
CA TRP A 437 45.94 -9.68 -11.17
C TRP A 437 45.30 -8.41 -10.59
N VAL A 438 45.29 -7.35 -11.37
CA VAL A 438 44.51 -6.13 -11.07
C VAL A 438 43.55 -5.91 -12.22
N LEU A 439 42.26 -5.84 -11.90
CA LEU A 439 41.20 -5.45 -12.84
C LEU A 439 40.89 -3.97 -12.58
N SER A 440 41.16 -3.16 -13.57
CA SER A 440 40.89 -1.71 -13.54
C SER A 440 39.72 -1.36 -14.44
N GLY A 441 38.96 -0.34 -14.08
CA GLY A 441 37.84 0.14 -14.89
C GLY A 441 37.33 1.50 -14.43
N GLU A 442 36.34 1.98 -15.13
CA GLU A 442 35.63 3.22 -14.81
C GLU A 442 34.11 2.96 -14.82
N LEU A 443 33.47 3.22 -13.69
CA LEU A 443 32.02 3.24 -13.58
C LEU A 443 31.53 4.69 -13.71
N ALA A 444 30.50 4.92 -14.51
CA ALA A 444 29.98 6.26 -14.81
C ALA A 444 28.46 6.32 -14.67
N GLN A 445 27.99 7.52 -14.40
CA GLN A 445 26.58 7.94 -14.54
C GLN A 445 26.43 8.72 -15.85
N ALA A 446 25.71 8.14 -16.81
CA ALA A 446 25.65 8.64 -18.19
C ALA A 446 24.57 9.71 -18.43
N GLN A 447 23.57 9.84 -17.57
CA GLN A 447 22.50 10.84 -17.68
C GLN A 447 23.05 12.28 -17.63
N GLU A 448 22.33 13.25 -18.22
CA GLU A 448 22.70 14.68 -18.18
C GLU A 448 22.54 15.30 -16.78
N ALA A 449 21.53 14.87 -16.02
CA ALA A 449 21.25 15.37 -14.67
C ALA A 449 22.44 15.20 -13.72
N ALA A 450 22.45 15.92 -12.61
CA ALA A 450 23.47 15.80 -11.57
C ALA A 450 23.58 14.34 -11.07
N PRO A 451 24.76 13.87 -10.68
CA PRO A 451 24.95 12.50 -10.21
C PRO A 451 24.15 12.22 -8.93
N TRP A 452 23.83 10.96 -8.71
CA TRP A 452 23.27 10.42 -7.48
C TRP A 452 24.36 9.75 -6.63
N PRO A 453 24.21 9.71 -5.31
CA PRO A 453 25.14 8.99 -4.43
C PRO A 453 24.80 7.49 -4.46
N LEU A 454 25.61 6.71 -5.18
CA LEU A 454 25.35 5.29 -5.40
C LEU A 454 26.44 4.42 -4.75
N HIS A 455 26.04 3.30 -4.18
CA HIS A 455 26.86 2.13 -3.91
C HIS A 455 26.52 1.08 -4.96
N VAL A 456 27.42 0.85 -5.90
CA VAL A 456 27.18 -0.05 -7.04
C VAL A 456 27.89 -1.37 -6.81
N PRO A 457 27.18 -2.49 -6.62
CA PRO A 457 27.80 -3.80 -6.57
C PRO A 457 28.41 -4.14 -7.93
N VAL A 458 29.62 -4.66 -7.90
CA VAL A 458 30.33 -5.14 -9.09
C VAL A 458 30.77 -6.58 -8.82
N VAL A 459 30.35 -7.49 -9.68
CA VAL A 459 30.72 -8.91 -9.59
C VAL A 459 31.75 -9.23 -10.66
N VAL A 460 32.88 -9.78 -10.23
CA VAL A 460 33.95 -10.29 -11.10
C VAL A 460 33.92 -11.80 -11.11
N GLU A 461 33.86 -12.39 -12.29
CA GLU A 461 33.89 -13.83 -12.52
C GLU A 461 35.30 -14.27 -12.89
N THR A 462 35.79 -15.29 -12.22
CA THR A 462 37.07 -15.95 -12.54
C THR A 462 36.82 -17.44 -12.71
N ASP A 463 37.81 -18.20 -13.18
CA ASP A 463 37.72 -19.67 -13.26
C ASP A 463 37.41 -20.35 -11.91
N ALA A 464 37.79 -19.72 -10.80
CA ALA A 464 37.70 -20.30 -9.47
C ALA A 464 36.44 -19.86 -8.68
N ALA A 465 36.00 -18.61 -8.85
CA ALA A 465 34.93 -18.03 -8.02
C ALA A 465 34.36 -16.74 -8.63
N GLN A 466 33.20 -16.34 -8.12
CA GLN A 466 32.67 -14.98 -8.26
C GLN A 466 33.09 -14.15 -7.04
N GLN A 467 33.56 -12.93 -7.26
CA GLN A 467 33.91 -11.97 -6.23
C GLN A 467 33.03 -10.73 -6.33
N ARG A 468 32.36 -10.37 -5.23
CA ARG A 468 31.52 -9.17 -5.14
C ARG A 468 32.29 -8.03 -4.49
N HIS A 469 32.34 -6.92 -5.16
CA HIS A 469 32.91 -5.65 -4.70
C HIS A 469 31.83 -4.56 -4.73
N VAL A 470 32.07 -3.45 -4.01
CA VAL A 470 31.19 -2.28 -4.08
C VAL A 470 32.02 -1.08 -4.55
N VAL A 471 31.54 -0.38 -5.56
CA VAL A 471 32.14 0.85 -6.06
C VAL A 471 31.25 2.02 -5.62
N GLU A 472 31.82 2.94 -4.83
CA GLU A 472 31.15 4.20 -4.49
C GLU A 472 31.18 5.14 -5.70
N LEU A 473 29.98 5.57 -6.15
CA LEU A 473 29.82 6.41 -7.33
C LEU A 473 28.99 7.65 -6.98
N ASP A 474 29.57 8.54 -6.17
CA ASP A 474 28.93 9.79 -5.72
C ASP A 474 29.18 10.95 -6.71
N THR A 475 29.98 10.70 -7.74
CA THR A 475 30.33 11.63 -8.80
C THR A 475 29.92 11.10 -10.17
N ARG A 476 30.14 11.89 -11.22
CA ARG A 476 29.83 11.46 -12.60
C ARG A 476 30.61 10.21 -13.03
N ARG A 477 31.82 10.02 -12.50
CA ARG A 477 32.70 8.90 -12.83
C ARG A 477 33.58 8.54 -11.66
N THR A 478 33.76 7.25 -11.43
CA THR A 478 34.70 6.72 -10.46
C THR A 478 35.54 5.61 -11.09
N ARG A 479 36.86 5.69 -10.93
CA ARG A 479 37.78 4.62 -11.32
C ARG A 479 37.90 3.63 -10.17
N PHE A 480 38.05 2.37 -10.53
CA PHE A 480 38.27 1.31 -9.57
C PHE A 480 39.44 0.41 -10.00
N ASP A 481 40.14 -0.12 -9.01
CA ASP A 481 41.19 -1.12 -9.17
C ASP A 481 40.87 -2.26 -8.19
N LEU A 482 40.61 -3.47 -8.71
CA LEU A 482 40.25 -4.65 -7.94
C LEU A 482 41.39 -5.65 -8.01
N ALA A 483 41.92 -6.04 -6.85
CA ALA A 483 42.94 -7.07 -6.74
C ALA A 483 42.28 -8.46 -6.86
N LEU A 484 42.81 -9.31 -7.72
CA LEU A 484 42.29 -10.64 -8.02
C LEU A 484 43.41 -11.68 -7.90
N ASP A 485 43.06 -12.88 -7.43
CA ASP A 485 44.01 -14.02 -7.34
C ASP A 485 44.14 -14.75 -8.71
N ALA A 486 43.18 -14.60 -9.61
CA ALA A 486 43.14 -15.21 -10.93
C ALA A 486 42.65 -14.17 -11.96
N PRO A 487 42.90 -14.39 -13.28
CA PRO A 487 42.39 -13.50 -14.31
C PRO A 487 40.87 -13.52 -14.33
N ALA A 488 40.27 -12.35 -14.55
CA ALA A 488 38.84 -12.19 -14.71
C ALA A 488 38.38 -12.70 -16.09
N GLN A 489 37.28 -13.42 -16.13
CA GLN A 489 36.56 -13.80 -17.36
C GLN A 489 35.50 -12.77 -17.72
N ALA A 490 34.85 -12.21 -16.73
CA ALA A 490 33.85 -11.18 -16.91
C ALA A 490 33.73 -10.27 -15.69
N ILE A 491 33.22 -9.08 -15.91
CA ILE A 491 32.78 -8.14 -14.86
C ILE A 491 31.38 -7.66 -15.17
N THR A 492 30.52 -7.63 -14.15
CA THR A 492 29.15 -7.12 -14.26
C THR A 492 28.87 -6.10 -13.17
N ALA A 493 28.42 -4.93 -13.54
CA ALA A 493 27.92 -3.94 -12.58
C ALA A 493 26.43 -4.15 -12.31
N ASP A 494 26.06 -4.14 -11.02
CA ASP A 494 24.71 -4.31 -10.51
C ASP A 494 23.93 -5.53 -11.11
N PRO A 495 24.50 -6.76 -11.00
CA PRO A 495 23.86 -7.96 -11.59
C PRO A 495 22.57 -8.35 -10.88
N ASP A 496 22.39 -7.94 -9.62
CA ASP A 496 21.27 -8.31 -8.77
C ASP A 496 20.19 -7.21 -8.67
N PHE A 497 20.33 -6.12 -9.44
CA PHE A 497 19.38 -5.01 -9.47
C PHE A 497 19.21 -4.31 -8.10
N ASP A 498 20.30 -4.15 -7.36
CA ASP A 498 20.32 -3.51 -6.05
C ASP A 498 20.25 -1.99 -6.13
N VAL A 499 20.52 -1.41 -7.32
CA VAL A 499 20.56 0.03 -7.53
C VAL A 499 19.31 0.52 -8.24
N LEU A 500 18.64 1.50 -7.66
CA LEU A 500 17.55 2.24 -8.30
C LEU A 500 18.12 3.03 -9.49
N ARG A 501 17.95 2.51 -10.70
CA ARG A 501 18.52 3.03 -11.94
C ARG A 501 17.64 2.75 -13.14
N ARG A 502 17.89 3.46 -14.21
CA ARG A 502 17.30 3.14 -15.51
C ARG A 502 17.91 1.84 -16.04
N LEU A 503 17.07 0.94 -16.50
CA LEU A 503 17.52 -0.23 -17.23
C LEU A 503 17.91 0.19 -18.65
N PRO A 504 19.09 -0.20 -19.16
CA PRO A 504 19.42 -0.05 -20.56
C PRO A 504 18.58 -1.03 -21.37
N ASP A 505 17.97 -0.56 -22.46
CA ASP A 505 17.15 -1.36 -23.40
C ASP A 505 16.17 -2.33 -22.70
N PRO A 506 15.25 -1.83 -21.86
CA PRO A 506 14.31 -2.68 -21.13
C PRO A 506 13.33 -3.37 -22.11
N PRO A 507 13.07 -4.67 -21.97
CA PRO A 507 12.05 -5.32 -22.77
C PRO A 507 10.69 -4.66 -22.55
N PRO A 508 9.86 -4.48 -23.60
CA PRO A 508 8.54 -3.90 -23.44
C PRO A 508 7.64 -4.81 -22.60
N ILE A 509 6.89 -4.21 -21.69
CA ILE A 509 5.92 -4.89 -20.82
C ILE A 509 4.50 -4.41 -21.11
N LEU A 510 3.50 -5.20 -20.76
CA LEU A 510 2.09 -4.89 -21.03
C LEU A 510 1.66 -3.55 -20.40
N ARG A 511 2.29 -3.17 -19.28
CA ARG A 511 2.05 -1.90 -18.60
C ARG A 511 2.47 -0.68 -19.43
N THR A 512 3.40 -0.84 -20.36
CA THR A 512 3.84 0.25 -21.27
C THR A 512 2.67 0.96 -21.95
N VAL A 513 1.65 0.20 -22.37
CA VAL A 513 0.48 0.77 -23.03
C VAL A 513 -0.62 1.15 -22.06
N SER A 514 -0.81 0.43 -20.95
CA SER A 514 -1.89 0.70 -20.00
C SER A 514 -1.67 1.94 -19.14
N LEU A 515 -0.41 2.32 -18.87
CA LEU A 515 -0.05 3.52 -18.11
C LEU A 515 0.10 4.78 -18.96
N ASN A 516 0.30 4.64 -20.26
CA ASN A 516 0.57 5.80 -21.10
C ASN A 516 -0.73 6.49 -21.54
N PRO A 517 -0.98 7.75 -21.13
CA PRO A 517 -2.22 8.46 -21.46
C PRO A 517 -2.39 8.75 -22.95
N HIS A 518 -1.31 8.64 -23.73
CA HIS A 518 -1.32 8.86 -25.18
C HIS A 518 -1.46 7.58 -26.00
N THR A 519 -1.72 6.44 -25.35
CA THR A 519 -1.90 5.16 -26.05
C THR A 519 -3.11 5.22 -26.95
N ARG A 520 -2.90 4.94 -28.24
CA ARG A 520 -3.94 4.88 -29.26
C ARG A 520 -4.37 3.44 -29.53
N LEU A 521 -5.53 3.28 -30.14
CA LEU A 521 -6.14 1.99 -30.45
C LEU A 521 -6.17 1.72 -31.95
N ILE A 522 -5.79 0.50 -32.32
CA ILE A 522 -6.21 -0.13 -33.57
C ILE A 522 -7.14 -1.28 -33.25
N ALA A 523 -8.40 -1.11 -33.59
CA ALA A 523 -9.41 -2.15 -33.47
C ALA A 523 -9.60 -2.81 -34.84
N THR A 524 -9.33 -4.11 -34.95
CA THR A 524 -9.49 -4.85 -36.23
C THR A 524 -10.93 -5.23 -36.53
N GLN A 525 -11.84 -5.00 -35.58
CA GLN A 525 -13.28 -5.25 -35.71
C GLN A 525 -14.06 -4.27 -34.82
N ASP A 526 -15.35 -4.12 -35.06
CA ASP A 526 -16.23 -3.27 -34.26
C ASP A 526 -16.46 -3.82 -32.85
N GLY A 527 -16.83 -2.96 -31.90
CA GLY A 527 -17.23 -3.34 -30.54
C GLY A 527 -16.07 -3.54 -29.54
N LEU A 528 -14.82 -3.27 -29.91
CA LEU A 528 -13.65 -3.46 -29.03
C LEU A 528 -13.34 -2.26 -28.11
N ALA A 529 -13.88 -1.07 -28.40
CA ALA A 529 -13.62 0.14 -27.64
C ALA A 529 -13.89 0.02 -26.11
N PRO A 530 -14.95 -0.66 -25.63
CA PRO A 530 -15.16 -0.85 -24.19
C PRO A 530 -14.05 -1.65 -23.50
N PHE A 531 -13.50 -2.67 -24.18
CA PHE A 531 -12.39 -3.47 -23.65
C PHE A 531 -11.08 -2.68 -23.66
N ALA A 532 -10.82 -1.95 -24.75
CA ALA A 532 -9.67 -1.05 -24.82
C ALA A 532 -9.69 0.00 -23.71
N ARG A 533 -10.87 0.63 -23.47
CA ARG A 533 -11.04 1.57 -22.38
C ARG A 533 -10.77 0.94 -21.00
N ALA A 534 -11.15 -0.30 -20.78
CA ALA A 534 -10.90 -0.99 -19.52
C ALA A 534 -9.41 -1.36 -19.32
N ILE A 535 -8.65 -1.54 -20.41
CA ILE A 535 -7.20 -1.77 -20.39
C ILE A 535 -6.45 -0.46 -20.14
N LEU A 536 -6.85 0.63 -20.84
CA LEU A 536 -6.13 1.90 -20.84
C LEU A 536 -6.57 2.83 -19.69
N GLU A 537 -7.68 2.51 -19.02
CA GLU A 537 -8.31 3.34 -17.98
C GLU A 537 -8.77 4.73 -18.46
N HIS A 538 -8.66 5.01 -19.77
CA HIS A 538 -9.15 6.21 -20.45
C HIS A 538 -9.82 5.86 -21.80
N PRO A 539 -10.64 6.76 -22.38
CA PRO A 539 -11.20 6.55 -23.72
C PRO A 539 -10.07 6.51 -24.77
N PRO A 540 -9.96 5.42 -25.56
CA PRO A 540 -8.91 5.32 -26.55
C PRO A 540 -9.17 6.23 -27.77
N GLU A 541 -8.13 6.90 -28.24
CA GLU A 541 -8.12 7.52 -29.57
C GLU A 541 -7.74 6.47 -30.63
N MET A 542 -8.37 6.55 -31.79
CA MET A 542 -8.05 5.64 -32.89
C MET A 542 -6.72 6.01 -33.56
N ALA A 543 -5.89 5.03 -33.81
CA ALA A 543 -4.66 5.21 -34.59
C ALA A 543 -4.93 4.98 -36.09
N GLY A 544 -4.28 5.78 -36.93
CA GLY A 544 -4.39 5.63 -38.40
C GLY A 544 -3.37 4.65 -39.00
N ALA A 545 -2.21 4.48 -38.36
CA ALA A 545 -1.11 3.65 -38.85
C ALA A 545 -0.24 3.15 -37.71
N PHE A 546 0.60 2.14 -37.99
CA PHE A 546 1.62 1.65 -37.08
C PHE A 546 2.84 2.60 -37.05
N ASP A 547 3.26 2.97 -35.85
CA ASP A 547 4.51 3.66 -35.58
C ASP A 547 5.16 2.99 -34.37
N PRO A 548 6.34 2.36 -34.49
CA PRO A 548 6.98 1.64 -33.39
C PRO A 548 7.36 2.52 -32.19
N GLN A 549 7.46 3.83 -32.37
CA GLN A 549 7.80 4.78 -31.29
C GLN A 549 6.56 5.32 -30.57
N GLN A 550 5.36 5.13 -31.10
CA GLN A 550 4.12 5.59 -30.48
C GLN A 550 3.49 4.48 -29.64
N PRO A 551 2.96 4.80 -28.45
CA PRO A 551 2.24 3.83 -27.65
C PRO A 551 0.96 3.41 -28.36
N LEU A 552 0.82 2.11 -28.62
CA LEU A 552 -0.24 1.55 -29.42
C LEU A 552 -0.81 0.26 -28.82
N LEU A 553 -2.13 0.17 -28.73
CA LEU A 553 -2.85 -1.04 -28.42
C LEU A 553 -3.53 -1.57 -29.68
N VAL A 554 -3.21 -2.82 -30.08
CA VAL A 554 -3.86 -3.50 -31.21
C VAL A 554 -4.79 -4.57 -30.65
N MET A 555 -6.07 -4.56 -31.05
CA MET A 555 -7.05 -5.51 -30.52
C MET A 555 -7.88 -6.14 -31.63
N GLY A 556 -8.17 -7.45 -31.48
CA GLY A 556 -9.08 -8.13 -32.40
C GLY A 556 -9.15 -9.65 -32.24
N SER A 557 -9.78 -10.30 -33.23
CA SER A 557 -9.69 -11.74 -33.36
C SER A 557 -8.26 -12.15 -33.72
N THR A 558 -7.89 -13.38 -33.42
CA THR A 558 -6.53 -13.89 -33.69
C THR A 558 -6.13 -13.71 -35.16
N ASP A 559 -7.01 -14.07 -36.09
CA ASP A 559 -6.68 -14.00 -37.52
C ASP A 559 -6.65 -12.56 -38.05
N ASP A 560 -7.52 -11.69 -37.55
CA ASP A 560 -7.53 -10.27 -37.94
C ASP A 560 -6.27 -9.53 -37.42
N VAL A 561 -5.88 -9.79 -36.19
CA VAL A 561 -4.66 -9.22 -35.61
C VAL A 561 -3.41 -9.67 -36.37
N ILE A 562 -3.31 -10.97 -36.70
CA ILE A 562 -2.17 -11.50 -37.48
C ILE A 562 -2.10 -10.83 -38.86
N ARG A 563 -3.25 -10.75 -39.57
CA ARG A 563 -3.31 -10.07 -40.87
C ARG A 563 -2.91 -8.61 -40.76
N TRP A 564 -3.35 -7.95 -39.71
CA TRP A 564 -2.99 -6.54 -39.50
C TRP A 564 -1.48 -6.39 -39.25
N LEU A 565 -0.87 -7.21 -38.38
CA LEU A 565 0.57 -7.20 -38.10
C LEU A 565 1.40 -7.40 -39.38
N ASP A 566 1.01 -8.37 -40.20
CA ASP A 566 1.68 -8.64 -41.49
C ASP A 566 1.56 -7.45 -42.46
N SER A 567 0.36 -6.84 -42.57
CA SER A 567 0.11 -5.71 -43.45
C SER A 567 0.82 -4.41 -43.02
N ALA A 568 0.99 -4.22 -41.72
CA ALA A 568 1.65 -3.08 -41.10
C ALA A 568 3.19 -3.20 -41.13
N GLY A 569 3.75 -4.34 -41.48
CA GLY A 569 5.18 -4.62 -41.38
C GLY A 569 5.68 -4.60 -39.93
N ALA A 570 4.81 -4.87 -38.97
CA ALA A 570 5.14 -4.90 -37.56
C ALA A 570 5.99 -6.13 -37.19
N PRO A 571 6.80 -6.08 -36.10
CA PRO A 571 7.53 -7.23 -35.62
C PRO A 571 6.60 -8.42 -35.37
N LYS A 572 7.02 -9.62 -35.77
CA LYS A 572 6.23 -10.83 -35.57
C LYS A 572 6.30 -11.26 -34.11
N ALA A 573 5.18 -11.77 -33.60
CA ALA A 573 5.21 -12.54 -32.35
C ALA A 573 6.08 -13.78 -32.52
N PRO A 574 6.68 -14.32 -31.43
CA PRO A 574 7.27 -15.66 -31.45
C PRO A 574 6.29 -16.66 -32.05
N GLU A 575 6.78 -17.60 -32.90
CA GLU A 575 5.98 -18.38 -33.84
C GLU A 575 4.71 -19.04 -33.28
N ASP A 576 4.72 -19.41 -32.00
CA ASP A 576 3.58 -20.06 -31.36
C ASP A 576 2.67 -19.12 -30.57
N LEU A 577 3.16 -17.96 -30.11
CA LEU A 577 2.44 -17.12 -29.14
C LEU A 577 1.14 -16.53 -29.70
N ALA A 578 1.17 -16.06 -30.95
CA ALA A 578 0.03 -15.41 -31.59
C ALA A 578 -1.20 -16.34 -31.71
N ARG A 579 -1.02 -17.66 -31.63
CA ARG A 579 -2.10 -18.66 -31.72
C ARG A 579 -2.24 -19.53 -30.46
N ARG A 580 -1.40 -19.31 -29.43
CA ARG A 580 -1.42 -20.09 -28.20
C ARG A 580 -2.60 -19.74 -27.31
N GLY A 581 -3.28 -20.73 -26.72
CA GLY A 581 -4.40 -20.56 -25.80
C GLY A 581 -5.68 -20.01 -26.46
N HIS A 582 -6.63 -19.61 -25.65
CA HIS A 582 -7.93 -19.04 -26.08
C HIS A 582 -7.86 -17.51 -26.22
N ALA A 583 -7.18 -16.85 -25.27
CA ALA A 583 -7.00 -15.41 -25.24
C ALA A 583 -5.54 -15.08 -24.85
N ARG A 584 -4.98 -14.00 -25.38
CA ARG A 584 -3.59 -13.60 -25.12
C ARG A 584 -3.35 -12.12 -25.29
N MET A 585 -2.31 -11.65 -24.60
CA MET A 585 -1.73 -10.32 -24.74
C MET A 585 -0.22 -10.47 -24.90
N TRP A 586 0.40 -9.63 -25.72
CA TRP A 586 1.86 -9.57 -25.81
C TRP A 586 2.33 -8.20 -26.30
N THR A 587 3.55 -7.85 -25.97
CA THR A 587 4.22 -6.66 -26.51
C THR A 587 5.10 -7.02 -27.69
N LEU A 588 5.30 -6.07 -28.60
CA LEU A 588 6.19 -6.25 -29.75
C LEU A 588 7.60 -5.76 -29.39
N PRO A 589 8.64 -6.61 -29.44
CA PRO A 589 10.02 -6.20 -29.16
C PRO A 589 10.46 -5.00 -30.00
N GLY A 590 11.23 -4.09 -29.39
CA GLY A 590 11.71 -2.86 -30.04
C GLY A 590 10.62 -1.81 -30.33
N THR A 591 9.41 -1.97 -29.79
CA THR A 591 8.29 -1.04 -30.01
C THR A 591 7.60 -0.67 -28.72
N ARG A 592 6.67 0.30 -28.79
CA ARG A 592 5.73 0.65 -27.71
C ARG A 592 4.34 0.08 -27.95
N THR A 593 4.25 -1.08 -28.58
CA THR A 593 2.98 -1.68 -28.98
C THR A 593 2.67 -2.90 -28.17
N ALA A 594 1.45 -3.00 -27.67
CA ALA A 594 0.88 -4.23 -27.15
C ALA A 594 -0.26 -4.73 -28.05
N VAL A 595 -0.39 -6.03 -28.12
CA VAL A 595 -1.38 -6.74 -28.92
C VAL A 595 -2.26 -7.55 -28.00
N VAL A 596 -3.57 -7.51 -28.23
CA VAL A 596 -4.57 -8.29 -27.50
C VAL A 596 -5.42 -9.06 -28.49
N SER A 597 -5.47 -10.37 -28.35
CA SER A 597 -6.32 -11.19 -29.17
C SER A 597 -7.07 -12.25 -28.40
N SER A 598 -8.29 -12.54 -28.81
CA SER A 598 -9.12 -13.61 -28.25
C SER A 598 -10.03 -14.21 -29.30
N SER A 599 -10.48 -15.43 -29.04
CA SER A 599 -11.46 -16.12 -29.87
C SER A 599 -12.87 -15.56 -29.66
N ASP A 600 -13.14 -14.90 -28.53
CA ASP A 600 -14.45 -14.32 -28.18
C ASP A 600 -14.35 -13.16 -27.18
N ALA A 601 -15.51 -12.54 -26.88
CA ALA A 601 -15.61 -11.42 -25.96
C ALA A 601 -15.41 -11.80 -24.48
N GLU A 602 -15.59 -13.07 -24.11
CA GLU A 602 -15.37 -13.53 -22.73
C GLU A 602 -13.87 -13.60 -22.43
N GLY A 603 -13.09 -14.15 -23.35
CA GLY A 603 -11.62 -14.14 -23.25
C GLY A 603 -11.06 -12.72 -23.16
N LEU A 604 -11.62 -11.74 -23.87
CA LEU A 604 -11.23 -10.31 -23.71
C LEU A 604 -11.50 -9.79 -22.30
N ARG A 605 -12.68 -10.11 -21.73
CA ARG A 605 -12.98 -9.70 -20.33
C ARG A 605 -12.01 -10.30 -19.32
N ASN A 606 -11.68 -11.56 -19.48
CA ASN A 606 -10.75 -12.25 -18.61
C ASN A 606 -9.33 -11.65 -18.69
N LEU A 607 -8.87 -11.30 -19.89
CA LEU A 607 -7.57 -10.62 -20.08
C LEU A 607 -7.51 -9.26 -19.41
N VAL A 608 -8.57 -8.44 -19.49
CA VAL A 608 -8.65 -7.15 -18.79
C VAL A 608 -8.46 -7.33 -17.28
N GLY A 609 -9.13 -8.34 -16.70
CA GLY A 609 -8.96 -8.66 -15.27
C GLY A 609 -7.54 -9.09 -14.91
N ALA A 610 -6.92 -9.90 -15.77
CA ALA A 610 -5.57 -10.42 -15.55
C ALA A 610 -4.47 -9.34 -15.67
N LEU A 611 -4.64 -8.33 -16.51
CA LEU A 611 -3.64 -7.28 -16.73
C LEU A 611 -3.24 -6.54 -15.45
N ARG A 612 -4.18 -6.34 -14.52
CA ARG A 612 -3.92 -5.70 -13.23
C ARG A 612 -2.82 -6.40 -12.43
N HIS A 613 -2.70 -7.72 -12.58
CA HIS A 613 -1.71 -8.56 -11.89
C HIS A 613 -0.49 -8.89 -12.75
N HIS A 614 -0.62 -8.84 -14.07
CA HIS A 614 0.41 -9.26 -15.03
C HIS A 614 0.97 -8.12 -15.89
N GLY A 615 0.65 -6.86 -15.59
CA GLY A 615 1.11 -5.69 -16.35
C GLY A 615 2.64 -5.57 -16.49
N HIS A 616 3.40 -6.12 -15.54
CA HIS A 616 4.87 -6.19 -15.55
C HIS A 616 5.44 -7.32 -16.44
N ARG A 617 4.59 -8.05 -17.15
CA ARG A 617 5.00 -9.10 -18.09
C ARG A 617 5.00 -8.58 -19.52
N SER A 618 5.79 -9.20 -20.38
CA SER A 618 5.79 -8.92 -21.82
C SER A 618 4.70 -9.68 -22.55
N TYR A 619 4.28 -10.84 -22.01
CA TYR A 619 3.17 -11.61 -22.57
C TYR A 619 2.39 -12.38 -21.50
N LEU A 620 1.15 -12.71 -21.85
CA LEU A 620 0.19 -13.47 -21.04
C LEU A 620 -0.71 -14.29 -21.95
N VAL A 621 -0.94 -15.57 -21.63
CA VAL A 621 -1.81 -16.50 -22.33
C VAL A 621 -2.83 -17.10 -21.37
N GLN A 622 -4.09 -17.19 -21.80
CA GLN A 622 -5.18 -17.81 -21.04
C GLN A 622 -5.87 -18.92 -21.82
N ASP A 623 -6.37 -19.92 -21.09
CA ASP A 623 -7.28 -20.94 -21.63
C ASP A 623 -8.73 -20.41 -21.77
N ALA A 624 -9.64 -21.27 -22.26
CA ALA A 624 -11.06 -20.92 -22.43
C ALA A 624 -11.80 -20.59 -21.12
N ASN A 625 -11.26 -20.99 -19.96
CA ASN A 625 -11.84 -20.70 -18.65
C ASN A 625 -11.25 -19.43 -18.04
N GLY A 626 -10.42 -18.68 -18.77
CA GLY A 626 -9.74 -17.49 -18.27
C GLY A 626 -8.57 -17.77 -17.32
N ARG A 627 -8.14 -19.04 -17.18
CA ARG A 627 -6.97 -19.39 -16.38
C ARG A 627 -5.69 -19.04 -17.14
N THR A 628 -4.79 -18.33 -16.52
CA THR A 628 -3.45 -18.06 -17.06
C THR A 628 -2.65 -19.35 -17.16
N THR A 629 -2.22 -19.69 -18.36
CA THR A 629 -1.47 -20.92 -18.68
C THR A 629 -0.01 -20.67 -19.02
N ASP A 630 0.33 -19.45 -19.46
CA ASP A 630 1.69 -19.05 -19.77
C ASP A 630 1.85 -17.53 -19.63
N TYR A 631 3.02 -17.07 -19.19
CA TYR A 631 3.37 -15.66 -19.08
C TYR A 631 4.88 -15.49 -18.95
N GLY A 632 5.42 -14.35 -19.35
CA GLY A 632 6.85 -14.07 -19.21
C GLY A 632 7.23 -12.64 -19.55
N VAL A 633 8.52 -12.37 -19.44
CA VAL A 633 9.18 -11.14 -19.88
C VAL A 633 10.13 -11.55 -21.00
N TRP A 634 10.22 -10.75 -22.08
CA TRP A 634 11.18 -10.99 -23.15
C TRP A 634 12.59 -10.91 -22.58
N GLU A 635 13.48 -11.75 -23.08
CA GLU A 635 14.89 -11.64 -22.77
C GLU A 635 15.47 -10.37 -23.40
N SER A 636 16.30 -9.67 -22.64
CA SER A 636 17.10 -8.58 -23.19
C SER A 636 18.28 -9.16 -23.97
N GLU A 637 18.49 -8.72 -25.20
CA GLU A 637 19.56 -9.25 -26.06
C GLU A 637 20.96 -8.87 -25.57
N THR A 638 21.09 -7.78 -24.79
CA THR A 638 22.37 -7.26 -24.33
C THR A 638 22.31 -6.79 -22.87
N ASN A 639 23.40 -7.00 -22.16
CA ASN A 639 23.63 -6.36 -20.86
C ASN A 639 24.88 -5.46 -20.98
N PRO A 640 24.73 -4.16 -21.25
CA PRO A 640 25.87 -3.24 -21.43
C PRO A 640 26.67 -3.00 -20.14
N LEU A 641 26.18 -3.47 -18.98
CA LEU A 641 26.90 -3.44 -17.72
C LEU A 641 27.70 -4.72 -17.46
N ARG A 642 27.75 -5.65 -18.42
CA ARG A 642 28.58 -6.83 -18.43
C ARG A 642 29.63 -6.72 -19.53
N ILE A 643 30.89 -6.91 -19.16
CA ILE A 643 32.03 -6.94 -20.10
C ILE A 643 32.73 -8.29 -19.91
N GLU A 644 32.82 -9.05 -21.03
CA GLU A 644 33.64 -10.25 -21.10
C GLU A 644 35.10 -9.84 -21.31
N LEU A 645 36.03 -10.56 -20.70
CA LEU A 645 37.48 -10.33 -20.74
C LEU A 645 38.17 -11.55 -21.33
N ASP A 646 39.05 -11.31 -22.30
CA ASP A 646 39.87 -12.34 -22.97
C ASP A 646 41.07 -12.76 -22.08
#